data_bb4cb615a6b4bff9fc75ed2d49e66428
#
_entry.id   bb4cb615a6b4bff9fc75ed2d49e66428
#
_cell.length_a   1.000
_cell.length_b   1.000
_cell.length_c   1.000
_cell.angle_alpha   90.00
_cell.angle_beta   90.00
_cell.angle_gamma   90.00
#
_symmetry.space_group_name_H-M   'P 1'
#
loop_
_entity.id
_entity.type
_entity.pdbx_description
1 polymer ?
#
loop_
_entity_poly.entity_id
_entity_poly.type
_entity_poly.pdbx_seq_one_letter_code
_entity_poly.pdbx_strand_id
1 'polypeptide(L)'
;MRSFLNHGLIALASTLCSLPVAAQVNTATIFGTVTDPSGASVAQAEVTATNEQTGGVWNTTADAAGEFTLTFLPPGRYTIVVRAAGFKEKRTTGLELVAGQRVRLRFPLELGQLTESVTVTAETPVINTASAQQDHLVATLRIQELPTMNRDWTTLLQLGAGLVVSNNAVAMNGLPPDGFRFTVDGASASGSGESETLTSLGYIKAVSLEAIREVSVVSGIAPAETGPTMSGNVNVITKSGTNEFHGSLFENNRVEDFAARNQFLTSRAPLTFNQFGGSLGGPIVRNKLFFFGVYEGYRSRAFAVVSGNVPTKEFREMVIAAQPATKAFFGTFPLPNTTYSPGAVTGFYQSAASSKEDNDHYSVRTDYSLTDTDLLSVRFTQDWPFQFTPRVSPANPRTFDVKDKKGVVNYIHSSASWSAETRYGYNRFERVRLDHIYSLGVSAIVGNLGFSNSGELMENLGTNFSIEEVIAQHRGRHSIKYGALYQKYSSGRNNETVPEFRFATVADLLANRPTQITISFGVRPYTLYNWILGYFVQDDYRVTDRLMLNLGLRYDYFSVPKEKNKRLFNRTGPFGIGPYTDPDSIYDANYLDLSPRLGFAWSATPKLVVRGGFGKFTSSHNHFGGPVELVQNALDEPNRVVFSQLEAQRYGITYPTTNAAVLPLVKGGGGPIAGTVISRHFPQPYSLQWTLSVARQITPDMSFESAYVGNHAVHANIVRKINQVDRITGLRPFPEYSEFRYYEASESVRYNAWQNTFRRRFAAGLQMGAVYTWAHTISYTNAANLGLPNPPQDTWNTRADKGPSPFDIRHHFHTDFLYELPLARLAGRPAGGGRLLLGGWQVSGILTAETGPAINITQSTTYESSRPDYVGGSPYLPDAESTLQYLNRSAFAKVPIGGGGAPIRPGSIGRNALRALGYWNLDLALAKNFQFGERWRLQVRGDLFNSLNHTNFSGISTGIDSANFGRFTSTRGARLVQFNARLSF
;
A
#
# COMPACT_ATOMS: atom_id res chain seq x y z
N MET A 1 -14.96 42.80 -0.44
CA MET A 1 -15.74 41.55 -0.64
C MET A 1 -15.05 40.29 -0.17
N ARG A 2 -13.75 40.01 -0.43
CA ARG A 2 -13.02 38.85 0.07
C ARG A 2 -12.94 38.78 1.60
N SER A 3 -12.80 39.89 2.31
CA SER A 3 -12.75 39.95 3.78
C SER A 3 -14.08 39.57 4.45
N PHE A 4 -15.22 39.97 3.90
CA PHE A 4 -16.55 39.64 4.44
C PHE A 4 -16.90 38.15 4.28
N LEU A 5 -16.50 37.53 3.18
CA LEU A 5 -16.69 36.07 2.98
C LEU A 5 -15.83 35.24 3.95
N ASN A 6 -14.59 35.67 4.23
CA ASN A 6 -13.74 34.95 5.17
C ASN A 6 -14.27 35.02 6.62
N HIS A 7 -14.79 36.15 7.07
CA HIS A 7 -15.38 36.28 8.41
C HIS A 7 -16.71 35.55 8.56
N GLY A 8 -17.50 35.49 7.47
CA GLY A 8 -18.76 34.71 7.43
C GLY A 8 -18.49 33.20 7.48
N LEU A 9 -17.48 32.71 6.77
CA LEU A 9 -17.06 31.31 6.80
C LEU A 9 -16.44 30.91 8.13
N ILE A 10 -15.65 31.77 8.76
CA ILE A 10 -15.09 31.54 10.10
C ILE A 10 -16.17 31.53 11.18
N ALA A 11 -17.18 32.41 11.09
CA ALA A 11 -18.31 32.41 12.00
C ALA A 11 -19.22 31.18 11.80
N LEU A 12 -19.42 30.71 10.56
CA LEU A 12 -20.12 29.48 10.27
C LEU A 12 -19.33 28.25 10.75
N ALA A 13 -18.02 28.27 10.59
CA ALA A 13 -17.11 27.21 11.09
C ALA A 13 -17.08 27.17 12.64
N SER A 14 -17.12 28.34 13.32
CA SER A 14 -17.12 28.37 14.79
C SER A 14 -18.46 27.94 15.39
N THR A 15 -19.57 28.15 14.70
CA THR A 15 -20.90 27.61 15.12
C THR A 15 -21.02 26.11 14.86
N LEU A 16 -20.31 25.56 13.86
CA LEU A 16 -20.21 24.12 13.58
C LEU A 16 -19.20 23.40 14.50
N CYS A 17 -18.26 24.10 15.12
CA CYS A 17 -17.26 23.54 16.06
C CYS A 17 -17.82 23.05 17.40
N SER A 18 -19.09 23.27 17.69
CA SER A 18 -19.79 22.70 18.85
C SER A 18 -20.47 21.35 18.55
N LEU A 19 -20.37 20.83 17.32
CA LEU A 19 -20.88 19.51 16.95
C LEU A 19 -19.79 18.45 17.17
N PRO A 20 -20.12 17.24 17.61
CA PRO A 20 -19.17 16.14 17.78
C PRO A 20 -18.49 15.75 16.45
N VAL A 21 -17.25 15.26 16.53
CA VAL A 21 -16.31 14.99 15.41
C VAL A 21 -16.33 13.52 14.94
N ALA A 22 -16.18 13.19 13.69
CA ALA A 22 -16.75 11.98 13.04
C ALA A 22 -15.87 10.98 12.27
N ALA A 23 -16.25 9.73 12.03
CA ALA A 23 -15.47 8.52 11.71
C ALA A 23 -15.78 7.74 10.41
N GLN A 24 -14.89 6.79 10.01
CA GLN A 24 -15.08 5.81 8.92
C GLN A 24 -15.86 4.57 9.35
N VAL A 25 -16.62 3.96 8.40
CA VAL A 25 -17.54 2.84 8.69
C VAL A 25 -16.83 1.48 8.69
N ASN A 26 -16.79 0.82 9.85
CA ASN A 26 -16.42 -0.59 10.02
C ASN A 26 -17.62 -1.52 10.10
N THR A 27 -18.80 -0.99 9.90
CA THR A 27 -20.10 -1.58 10.19
C THR A 27 -20.94 -1.68 8.94
N ALA A 28 -21.96 -2.52 8.97
CA ALA A 28 -22.91 -2.66 7.88
C ALA A 28 -24.16 -1.78 8.09
N THR A 29 -24.91 -1.59 7.02
CA THR A 29 -26.21 -0.91 7.03
C THR A 29 -27.25 -1.78 6.34
N ILE A 30 -28.42 -1.98 6.97
CA ILE A 30 -29.59 -2.62 6.38
C ILE A 30 -30.63 -1.55 6.05
N PHE A 31 -31.03 -1.50 4.77
CA PHE A 31 -32.23 -0.79 4.32
C PHE A 31 -33.35 -1.81 4.17
N GLY A 32 -34.45 -1.64 4.89
CA GLY A 32 -35.56 -2.58 4.86
C GLY A 32 -36.86 -1.97 4.44
N THR A 33 -37.75 -2.80 3.86
CA THR A 33 -39.15 -2.43 3.57
C THR A 33 -40.07 -3.53 4.10
N VAL A 34 -41.06 -3.16 4.88
CA VAL A 34 -42.11 -4.06 5.43
C VAL A 34 -43.39 -3.88 4.63
N THR A 35 -43.91 -4.96 4.08
CA THR A 35 -45.15 -4.95 3.27
C THR A 35 -46.09 -6.04 3.73
N ASP A 36 -47.40 -5.84 3.47
CA ASP A 36 -48.41 -6.88 3.59
C ASP A 36 -48.42 -7.84 2.38
N PRO A 37 -49.22 -8.87 2.32
CA PRO A 37 -49.31 -9.80 1.21
C PRO A 37 -49.76 -9.16 -0.13
N SER A 38 -50.40 -7.99 -0.09
CA SER A 38 -50.83 -7.25 -1.27
C SER A 38 -49.75 -6.34 -1.81
N GLY A 39 -48.63 -6.17 -1.06
CA GLY A 39 -47.54 -5.26 -1.35
C GLY A 39 -47.75 -3.84 -0.77
N ALA A 40 -48.82 -3.60 0.02
CA ALA A 40 -49.01 -2.33 0.72
C ALA A 40 -48.03 -2.20 1.90
N SER A 41 -47.59 -0.98 2.19
CA SER A 41 -46.65 -0.67 3.27
C SER A 41 -47.24 -0.91 4.67
N VAL A 42 -46.49 -1.55 5.57
CA VAL A 42 -46.85 -1.76 6.96
C VAL A 42 -46.07 -0.78 7.83
N ALA A 43 -46.74 0.27 8.27
CA ALA A 43 -46.18 1.28 9.17
C ALA A 43 -46.01 0.78 10.59
N GLN A 44 -45.07 1.37 11.34
CA GLN A 44 -44.82 1.11 12.76
C GLN A 44 -44.50 -0.37 13.09
N ALA A 45 -44.06 -1.15 12.09
CA ALA A 45 -43.55 -2.49 12.36
C ALA A 45 -42.25 -2.40 13.17
N GLU A 46 -42.19 -3.14 14.27
CA GLU A 46 -40.96 -3.25 15.07
C GLU A 46 -39.98 -4.17 14.40
N VAL A 47 -38.70 -3.73 14.27
CA VAL A 47 -37.64 -4.48 13.66
C VAL A 47 -36.47 -4.63 14.64
N THR A 48 -36.15 -5.86 14.95
CA THR A 48 -35.03 -6.23 15.85
C THR A 48 -34.00 -7.04 15.09
N ALA A 49 -32.74 -6.58 15.09
CA ALA A 49 -31.58 -7.33 14.60
C ALA A 49 -30.76 -7.83 15.78
N THR A 50 -30.54 -9.13 15.87
CA THR A 50 -29.73 -9.75 16.93
C THR A 50 -28.52 -10.42 16.33
N ASN A 51 -27.33 -10.08 16.82
CA ASN A 51 -26.10 -10.79 16.46
C ASN A 51 -26.07 -12.16 17.11
N GLU A 52 -26.03 -13.22 16.30
CA GLU A 52 -26.12 -14.61 16.77
C GLU A 52 -24.93 -15.06 17.63
N GLN A 53 -23.77 -14.42 17.48
CA GLN A 53 -22.52 -14.79 18.16
C GLN A 53 -22.30 -14.06 19.48
N THR A 54 -22.75 -12.81 19.58
CA THR A 54 -22.52 -11.96 20.77
C THR A 54 -23.78 -11.64 21.55
N GLY A 55 -24.96 -11.87 20.97
CA GLY A 55 -26.26 -11.52 21.56
C GLY A 55 -26.58 -10.02 21.50
N GLY A 56 -25.73 -9.20 20.85
CA GLY A 56 -25.99 -7.76 20.68
C GLY A 56 -27.28 -7.49 19.89
N VAL A 57 -28.06 -6.48 20.30
CA VAL A 57 -29.39 -6.18 19.77
C VAL A 57 -29.45 -4.76 19.21
N TRP A 58 -30.02 -4.60 18.02
CA TRP A 58 -30.33 -3.31 17.40
C TRP A 58 -31.81 -3.23 17.06
N ASN A 59 -32.48 -2.16 17.49
CA ASN A 59 -33.90 -1.97 17.31
C ASN A 59 -34.18 -0.73 16.45
N THR A 60 -35.22 -0.82 15.61
CA THR A 60 -35.78 0.31 14.88
C THR A 60 -37.26 0.05 14.60
N THR A 61 -37.97 1.06 14.10
CA THR A 61 -39.38 0.95 13.67
C THR A 61 -39.53 1.40 12.23
N ALA A 62 -40.41 0.76 11.49
CA ALA A 62 -40.77 1.16 10.14
C ALA A 62 -41.58 2.46 10.15
N ASP A 63 -41.28 3.35 9.22
CA ASP A 63 -41.98 4.62 9.01
C ASP A 63 -43.37 4.43 8.35
N ALA A 64 -44.05 5.54 8.00
CA ALA A 64 -45.35 5.51 7.33
C ALA A 64 -45.32 4.83 5.94
N ALA A 65 -44.15 4.75 5.30
CA ALA A 65 -43.95 4.06 4.03
C ALA A 65 -43.54 2.59 4.22
N GLY A 66 -43.52 2.09 5.45
CA GLY A 66 -43.08 0.75 5.79
C GLY A 66 -41.54 0.59 5.71
N GLU A 67 -40.79 1.68 5.73
CA GLU A 67 -39.36 1.69 5.53
C GLU A 67 -38.60 1.81 6.85
N PHE A 68 -37.48 1.10 6.96
CA PHE A 68 -36.58 1.20 8.11
C PHE A 68 -35.13 1.14 7.70
N THR A 69 -34.26 1.66 8.55
CA THR A 69 -32.80 1.52 8.40
C THR A 69 -32.19 1.12 9.73
N LEU A 70 -31.26 0.15 9.68
CA LEU A 70 -30.38 -0.22 10.79
C LEU A 70 -28.93 0.12 10.38
N THR A 71 -28.29 1.01 11.13
CA THR A 71 -26.93 1.47 10.89
C THR A 71 -25.98 0.97 11.96
N PHE A 72 -24.66 1.02 11.65
CA PHE A 72 -23.57 0.64 12.56
C PHE A 72 -23.68 -0.78 13.12
N LEU A 73 -24.16 -1.73 12.29
CA LEU A 73 -24.17 -3.14 12.62
C LEU A 73 -22.75 -3.72 12.48
N PRO A 74 -22.08 -4.16 13.57
CA PRO A 74 -20.80 -4.83 13.45
C PRO A 74 -20.86 -6.03 12.50
N PRO A 75 -19.79 -6.36 11.76
CA PRO A 75 -19.76 -7.55 10.92
C PRO A 75 -20.12 -8.80 11.74
N GLY A 76 -20.98 -9.64 11.21
CA GLY A 76 -21.48 -10.79 11.95
C GLY A 76 -22.64 -11.49 11.29
N ARG A 77 -23.12 -12.51 11.96
CA ARG A 77 -24.30 -13.28 11.60
C ARG A 77 -25.49 -12.82 12.41
N TYR A 78 -26.58 -12.48 11.73
CA TYR A 78 -27.74 -11.83 12.34
C TYR A 78 -29.04 -12.60 12.11
N THR A 79 -29.86 -12.57 13.14
CA THR A 79 -31.29 -12.87 13.04
C THR A 79 -32.09 -11.57 13.06
N ILE A 80 -32.90 -11.35 12.02
CA ILE A 80 -33.82 -10.20 11.94
C ILE A 80 -35.24 -10.64 12.25
N VAL A 81 -35.87 -9.96 13.18
CA VAL A 81 -37.27 -10.21 13.59
C VAL A 81 -38.08 -8.98 13.28
N VAL A 82 -39.20 -9.17 12.54
CA VAL A 82 -40.17 -8.10 12.22
C VAL A 82 -41.52 -8.44 12.82
N ARG A 83 -42.06 -7.50 13.59
CA ARG A 83 -43.36 -7.63 14.27
C ARG A 83 -44.30 -6.47 13.91
N ALA A 84 -45.53 -6.77 13.59
CA ALA A 84 -46.57 -5.78 13.40
C ALA A 84 -47.95 -6.31 13.86
N ALA A 85 -48.79 -5.43 14.39
CA ALA A 85 -50.09 -5.83 14.84
C ALA A 85 -50.99 -6.36 13.70
N GLY A 86 -51.64 -7.54 13.87
CA GLY A 86 -52.41 -8.21 12.84
C GLY A 86 -51.62 -9.10 11.86
N PHE A 87 -50.30 -9.23 12.05
CA PHE A 87 -49.42 -10.06 11.22
C PHE A 87 -48.67 -11.10 12.06
N LYS A 88 -48.31 -12.22 11.43
CA LYS A 88 -47.38 -13.21 11.99
C LYS A 88 -45.99 -12.61 12.16
N GLU A 89 -45.26 -13.03 13.22
CA GLU A 89 -43.84 -12.68 13.37
C GLU A 89 -43.03 -13.22 12.17
N LYS A 90 -42.30 -12.37 11.49
CA LYS A 90 -41.36 -12.75 10.45
C LYS A 90 -39.96 -12.82 11.03
N ARG A 91 -39.34 -14.03 11.03
CA ARG A 91 -37.98 -14.25 11.51
C ARG A 91 -37.11 -14.66 10.33
N THR A 92 -36.01 -13.92 10.12
CA THR A 92 -35.02 -14.20 9.10
C THR A 92 -33.67 -14.47 9.78
N THR A 93 -33.18 -15.73 9.71
CA THR A 93 -31.96 -16.17 10.42
C THR A 93 -30.78 -16.31 9.47
N GLY A 94 -29.55 -16.20 10.00
CA GLY A 94 -28.31 -16.47 9.27
C GLY A 94 -27.88 -15.40 8.26
N LEU A 95 -28.40 -14.17 8.38
CA LEU A 95 -27.95 -13.05 7.55
C LEU A 95 -26.52 -12.69 7.88
N GLU A 96 -25.58 -12.95 6.98
CA GLU A 96 -24.19 -12.58 7.14
C GLU A 96 -23.98 -11.15 6.65
N LEU A 97 -23.49 -10.29 7.56
CA LEU A 97 -23.12 -8.89 7.28
C LEU A 97 -21.62 -8.71 7.37
N VAL A 98 -21.07 -7.98 6.39
CA VAL A 98 -19.65 -7.65 6.31
C VAL A 98 -19.44 -6.13 6.38
N ALA A 99 -18.23 -5.71 6.76
CA ALA A 99 -17.92 -4.29 6.95
C ALA A 99 -18.14 -3.46 5.66
N GLY A 100 -18.73 -2.27 5.83
CA GLY A 100 -19.05 -1.36 4.74
C GLY A 100 -20.22 -1.80 3.86
N GLN A 101 -20.80 -2.98 4.12
CA GLN A 101 -21.87 -3.52 3.31
C GLN A 101 -23.17 -2.72 3.49
N ARG A 102 -23.86 -2.45 2.38
CA ARG A 102 -25.16 -1.81 2.32
C ARG A 102 -26.14 -2.79 1.69
N VAL A 103 -27.04 -3.35 2.50
CA VAL A 103 -27.95 -4.42 2.08
C VAL A 103 -29.37 -3.88 2.04
N ARG A 104 -30.10 -4.20 0.96
CA ARG A 104 -31.53 -3.94 0.88
C ARG A 104 -32.29 -5.25 1.04
N LEU A 105 -33.24 -5.28 1.99
CA LEU A 105 -34.06 -6.43 2.31
C LEU A 105 -35.56 -6.08 2.25
N ARG A 106 -36.41 -7.06 1.87
CA ARG A 106 -37.85 -6.94 1.87
C ARG A 106 -38.47 -7.96 2.80
N PHE A 107 -39.40 -7.52 3.61
CA PHE A 107 -40.10 -8.33 4.61
C PHE A 107 -41.61 -8.34 4.33
N PRO A 108 -42.09 -9.20 3.40
CA PRO A 108 -43.53 -9.42 3.24
C PRO A 108 -44.04 -10.18 4.47
N LEU A 109 -45.01 -9.59 5.20
CA LEU A 109 -45.64 -10.18 6.36
C LEU A 109 -46.90 -10.94 5.95
N GLU A 110 -47.18 -12.05 6.62
CA GLU A 110 -48.43 -12.82 6.46
C GLU A 110 -49.43 -12.40 7.51
N LEU A 111 -50.72 -12.31 7.15
CA LEU A 111 -51.81 -12.05 8.09
C LEU A 111 -51.89 -13.21 9.11
N GLY A 112 -52.10 -12.89 10.38
CA GLY A 112 -52.18 -13.86 11.44
C GLY A 112 -51.99 -13.25 12.83
N GLN A 113 -51.92 -14.10 13.86
CA GLN A 113 -51.69 -13.65 15.23
C GLN A 113 -50.18 -13.49 15.47
N LEU A 114 -49.77 -12.55 16.32
CA LEU A 114 -48.39 -12.25 16.68
C LEU A 114 -47.67 -13.46 17.34
N THR A 115 -48.40 -14.42 17.85
CA THR A 115 -47.92 -15.69 18.42
C THR A 115 -47.46 -16.70 17.37
N GLU A 116 -47.86 -16.52 16.10
CA GLU A 116 -47.44 -17.38 15.00
C GLU A 116 -46.17 -16.80 14.37
N SER A 117 -45.20 -17.65 14.05
CA SER A 117 -43.94 -17.22 13.44
C SER A 117 -43.66 -17.91 12.12
N VAL A 118 -43.10 -17.17 11.15
CA VAL A 118 -42.57 -17.68 9.89
C VAL A 118 -41.06 -17.47 9.88
N THR A 119 -40.28 -18.58 9.92
CA THR A 119 -38.83 -18.51 9.89
C THR A 119 -38.31 -18.81 8.49
N VAL A 120 -37.46 -17.93 7.98
CA VAL A 120 -36.79 -18.05 6.67
C VAL A 120 -35.27 -17.90 6.86
N THR A 121 -34.49 -18.76 6.22
CA THR A 121 -33.02 -18.56 6.15
C THR A 121 -32.71 -17.48 5.14
N ALA A 122 -31.94 -16.48 5.56
CA ALA A 122 -31.54 -15.37 4.68
C ALA A 122 -30.54 -15.82 3.63
N GLU A 123 -30.78 -15.44 2.39
CA GLU A 123 -29.75 -15.39 1.37
C GLU A 123 -29.25 -13.94 1.24
N THR A 124 -28.02 -13.68 1.67
CA THR A 124 -27.42 -12.35 1.46
C THR A 124 -27.27 -12.09 -0.05
N PRO A 125 -27.69 -10.94 -0.60
CA PRO A 125 -27.55 -10.65 -2.02
C PRO A 125 -26.10 -10.76 -2.51
N VAL A 126 -25.88 -11.35 -3.69
CA VAL A 126 -24.54 -11.54 -4.29
C VAL A 126 -24.06 -10.26 -4.99
N ILE A 127 -24.99 -9.35 -5.32
CA ILE A 127 -24.72 -8.05 -5.97
C ILE A 127 -25.15 -6.91 -5.06
N ASN A 128 -24.37 -5.84 -5.04
CA ASN A 128 -24.68 -4.62 -4.30
C ASN A 128 -25.76 -3.82 -5.07
N THR A 129 -26.88 -3.52 -4.43
CA THR A 129 -28.04 -2.81 -5.01
C THR A 129 -28.25 -1.41 -4.45
N ALA A 130 -27.44 -0.99 -3.47
CA ALA A 130 -27.67 0.22 -2.70
C ALA A 130 -26.53 1.26 -2.78
N SER A 131 -25.43 0.94 -3.47
CA SER A 131 -24.27 1.86 -3.55
C SER A 131 -23.61 1.82 -4.92
N ALA A 132 -23.16 2.98 -5.39
CA ALA A 132 -22.30 3.12 -6.57
C ALA A 132 -20.85 2.66 -6.33
N GLN A 133 -20.50 2.40 -5.09
CA GLN A 133 -19.16 1.97 -4.63
C GLN A 133 -18.76 0.66 -5.31
N GLN A 134 -17.50 0.60 -5.74
CA GLN A 134 -16.86 -0.66 -6.09
C GLN A 134 -16.16 -1.22 -4.86
N ASP A 135 -16.62 -2.37 -4.41
CA ASP A 135 -16.11 -3.04 -3.23
C ASP A 135 -15.59 -4.44 -3.58
N HIS A 136 -14.49 -4.78 -2.94
CA HIS A 136 -13.93 -6.12 -2.96
C HIS A 136 -13.71 -6.59 -1.52
N LEU A 137 -14.32 -7.72 -1.20
CA LEU A 137 -14.22 -8.35 0.11
C LEU A 137 -13.38 -9.62 0.01
N VAL A 138 -12.37 -9.73 0.87
CA VAL A 138 -11.68 -10.99 1.15
C VAL A 138 -12.18 -11.50 2.50
N ALA A 139 -13.10 -12.45 2.45
CA ALA A 139 -13.70 -13.02 3.67
C ALA A 139 -12.79 -14.03 4.36
N THR A 140 -13.07 -14.33 5.64
CA THR A 140 -12.28 -15.21 6.51
C THR A 140 -11.88 -16.53 5.84
N LEU A 141 -12.81 -17.20 5.14
CA LEU A 141 -12.53 -18.49 4.48
C LEU A 141 -11.42 -18.37 3.44
N ARG A 142 -11.45 -17.33 2.59
CA ARG A 142 -10.39 -17.08 1.60
C ARG A 142 -9.06 -16.73 2.25
N ILE A 143 -9.10 -15.92 3.33
CA ILE A 143 -7.91 -15.52 4.08
C ILE A 143 -7.18 -16.72 4.68
N GLN A 144 -7.93 -17.69 5.20
CA GLN A 144 -7.37 -18.85 5.90
C GLN A 144 -6.98 -20.00 4.97
N GLU A 145 -7.73 -20.21 3.87
CA GLU A 145 -7.62 -21.42 3.06
C GLU A 145 -6.87 -21.22 1.73
N LEU A 146 -6.68 -19.98 1.25
CA LEU A 146 -5.85 -19.75 0.07
C LEU A 146 -4.36 -19.82 0.39
N PRO A 147 -3.51 -20.32 -0.54
CA PRO A 147 -2.07 -20.35 -0.34
C PRO A 147 -1.51 -18.92 -0.36
N THR A 148 -1.00 -18.45 0.78
CA THR A 148 -0.35 -17.15 0.94
C THR A 148 1.06 -17.35 1.46
N MET A 149 2.05 -16.92 0.69
CA MET A 149 3.45 -17.01 1.11
C MET A 149 3.68 -16.12 2.34
N ASN A 150 4.35 -16.66 3.36
CA ASN A 150 4.59 -15.97 4.65
C ASN A 150 3.30 -15.56 5.38
N ARG A 151 2.15 -16.15 5.04
CA ARG A 151 0.82 -15.73 5.54
C ARG A 151 0.59 -14.22 5.32
N ASP A 152 1.16 -13.68 4.24
CA ASP A 152 1.01 -12.28 3.89
C ASP A 152 -0.34 -12.06 3.21
N TRP A 153 -1.30 -11.54 3.97
CA TRP A 153 -2.64 -11.26 3.50
C TRP A 153 -2.70 -10.16 2.42
N THR A 154 -1.65 -9.32 2.29
CA THR A 154 -1.62 -8.26 1.27
C THR A 154 -1.59 -8.82 -0.15
N THR A 155 -1.09 -10.04 -0.31
CA THR A 155 -1.13 -10.76 -1.61
C THR A 155 -2.55 -11.05 -2.07
N LEU A 156 -3.52 -11.17 -1.13
CA LEU A 156 -4.93 -11.38 -1.45
C LEU A 156 -5.62 -10.11 -1.99
N LEU A 157 -5.01 -8.94 -1.86
CA LEU A 157 -5.54 -7.71 -2.46
C LEU A 157 -5.61 -7.80 -3.98
N GLN A 158 -4.71 -8.55 -4.62
CA GLN A 158 -4.71 -8.77 -6.07
C GLN A 158 -5.98 -9.48 -6.59
N LEU A 159 -6.75 -10.11 -5.71
CA LEU A 159 -8.05 -10.71 -6.03
C LEU A 159 -9.15 -9.65 -6.25
N GLY A 160 -8.82 -8.36 -6.09
CA GLY A 160 -9.68 -7.22 -6.37
C GLY A 160 -9.36 -6.57 -7.71
N ALA A 161 -10.40 -6.17 -8.45
CA ALA A 161 -10.23 -5.47 -9.71
C ALA A 161 -9.53 -4.12 -9.53
N GLY A 162 -8.61 -3.78 -10.44
CA GLY A 162 -7.85 -2.53 -10.38
C GLY A 162 -6.72 -2.50 -9.34
N LEU A 163 -6.48 -3.59 -8.63
CA LEU A 163 -5.38 -3.76 -7.69
C LEU A 163 -4.22 -4.51 -8.35
N VAL A 164 -3.02 -3.96 -8.25
CA VAL A 164 -1.78 -4.54 -8.80
C VAL A 164 -0.74 -4.57 -7.69
N VAL A 165 -0.12 -5.72 -7.46
CA VAL A 165 1.03 -5.84 -6.55
C VAL A 165 2.28 -6.05 -7.39
N SER A 166 3.15 -5.06 -7.42
CA SER A 166 4.40 -5.09 -8.17
C SER A 166 5.54 -4.56 -7.31
N ASN A 167 6.67 -5.26 -7.29
CA ASN A 167 7.86 -4.87 -6.51
C ASN A 167 7.55 -4.57 -5.03
N ASN A 168 6.73 -5.40 -4.40
CA ASN A 168 6.24 -5.24 -3.02
C ASN A 168 5.42 -3.96 -2.78
N ALA A 169 4.88 -3.35 -3.82
CA ALA A 169 4.00 -2.19 -3.74
C ALA A 169 2.62 -2.52 -4.28
N VAL A 170 1.57 -2.10 -3.58
CA VAL A 170 0.17 -2.22 -4.02
C VAL A 170 -0.23 -0.93 -4.71
N ALA A 171 -0.60 -0.99 -5.99
CA ALA A 171 -1.21 0.13 -6.70
C ALA A 171 -2.72 -0.10 -6.83
N MET A 172 -3.50 0.98 -6.74
CA MET A 172 -4.96 0.93 -6.85
C MET A 172 -5.43 1.90 -7.94
N ASN A 173 -6.12 1.38 -8.96
CA ASN A 173 -6.63 2.17 -10.09
C ASN A 173 -5.57 3.11 -10.68
N GLY A 174 -4.36 2.58 -10.92
CA GLY A 174 -3.25 3.28 -11.54
C GLY A 174 -2.46 4.23 -10.63
N LEU A 175 -2.90 4.45 -9.40
CA LEU A 175 -2.15 5.24 -8.42
C LEU A 175 -1.28 4.35 -7.54
N PRO A 176 -0.07 4.84 -7.17
CA PRO A 176 0.84 4.13 -6.28
C PRO A 176 0.26 3.97 -4.86
N PRO A 177 0.95 3.20 -4.00
CA PRO A 177 0.43 2.80 -2.68
C PRO A 177 -0.03 3.94 -1.78
N ASP A 178 0.60 5.09 -1.86
CA ASP A 178 0.27 6.29 -1.09
C ASP A 178 -1.00 7.02 -1.62
N GLY A 179 -1.60 6.58 -2.72
CA GLY A 179 -2.86 7.08 -3.24
C GLY A 179 -4.10 6.57 -2.50
N PHE A 180 -4.03 5.47 -1.76
CA PHE A 180 -5.14 4.92 -0.99
C PHE A 180 -4.89 5.00 0.52
N ARG A 181 -5.98 4.99 1.31
CA ARG A 181 -5.90 4.94 2.77
C ARG A 181 -5.84 3.49 3.25
N PHE A 182 -4.98 3.23 4.23
CA PHE A 182 -4.92 1.94 4.92
C PHE A 182 -5.38 2.08 6.37
N THR A 183 -6.35 1.26 6.76
CA THR A 183 -6.93 1.28 8.10
C THR A 183 -7.03 -0.12 8.69
N VAL A 184 -6.97 -0.22 10.02
CA VAL A 184 -7.31 -1.42 10.79
C VAL A 184 -8.37 -1.05 11.80
N ASP A 185 -9.51 -1.75 11.74
CA ASP A 185 -10.73 -1.38 12.46
C ASP A 185 -11.09 0.10 12.26
N GLY A 186 -10.87 0.61 11.02
CA GLY A 186 -11.14 1.96 10.56
C GLY A 186 -10.19 3.05 11.01
N ALA A 187 -9.33 2.83 12.00
CA ALA A 187 -8.29 3.78 12.35
C ALA A 187 -7.11 3.67 11.39
N SER A 188 -6.46 4.80 11.05
CA SER A 188 -5.27 4.80 10.22
C SER A 188 -4.19 3.89 10.81
N ALA A 189 -3.74 2.93 10.02
CA ALA A 189 -2.70 1.98 10.41
C ALA A 189 -1.34 2.33 9.79
N SER A 190 -1.25 3.45 9.11
CA SER A 190 -0.04 3.93 8.45
C SER A 190 0.88 4.61 9.44
N GLY A 191 2.18 4.31 9.34
CA GLY A 191 3.20 5.03 10.11
C GLY A 191 3.35 6.46 9.59
N SER A 192 3.41 7.45 10.46
CA SER A 192 3.75 8.80 10.04
C SER A 192 5.25 8.90 9.75
N GLY A 193 5.62 9.56 8.65
CA GLY A 193 7.01 9.88 8.34
C GLY A 193 7.66 9.11 7.19
N GLU A 194 7.10 8.04 6.74
CA GLU A 194 7.32 7.42 5.42
C GLU A 194 6.00 6.91 4.89
N SER A 195 5.89 6.93 3.57
CA SER A 195 4.67 6.65 2.82
C SER A 195 3.73 5.67 3.53
N GLU A 196 2.45 5.94 3.50
CA GLU A 196 1.39 5.12 4.09
C GLU A 196 1.28 3.72 3.47
N THR A 197 2.38 3.18 2.97
CA THR A 197 2.36 1.98 2.16
C THR A 197 2.39 0.74 3.02
N LEU A 198 1.42 -0.12 2.83
CA LEU A 198 1.41 -1.52 3.30
C LEU A 198 2.72 -2.26 2.97
N THR A 199 3.54 -1.71 2.09
CA THR A 199 4.55 -2.46 1.36
C THR A 199 5.93 -1.81 1.30
N SER A 200 6.07 -0.52 1.64
CA SER A 200 7.40 0.13 1.59
C SER A 200 8.41 -0.49 2.54
N LEU A 201 7.93 -1.31 3.45
CA LEU A 201 8.72 -1.97 4.47
C LEU A 201 8.51 -3.48 4.51
N GLY A 202 8.08 -4.13 3.45
CA GLY A 202 7.95 -5.59 3.18
C GLY A 202 7.85 -6.61 4.33
N TYR A 203 8.20 -6.23 5.52
CA TYR A 203 8.31 -7.02 6.74
C TYR A 203 7.34 -6.60 7.85
N ILE A 204 6.66 -5.45 7.75
CA ILE A 204 5.65 -5.05 8.73
C ILE A 204 4.30 -5.63 8.29
N LYS A 205 3.87 -6.66 8.99
CA LYS A 205 2.49 -7.13 8.94
C LYS A 205 1.71 -6.32 9.94
N ALA A 206 0.95 -5.36 9.48
CA ALA A 206 0.14 -4.49 10.35
C ALA A 206 -0.83 -5.29 11.25
N VAL A 207 -1.20 -6.51 10.81
CA VAL A 207 -2.11 -7.41 11.55
C VAL A 207 -1.76 -8.87 11.20
N SER A 208 -1.67 -9.74 12.20
CA SER A 208 -1.59 -11.19 12.00
C SER A 208 -2.79 -11.72 11.23
N LEU A 209 -2.56 -12.63 10.29
CA LEU A 209 -3.63 -13.30 9.54
C LEU A 209 -4.64 -14.01 10.48
N GLU A 210 -4.18 -14.50 11.65
CA GLU A 210 -5.07 -15.09 12.67
C GLU A 210 -6.03 -14.06 13.29
N ALA A 211 -5.61 -12.80 13.37
CA ALA A 211 -6.47 -11.74 13.90
C ALA A 211 -7.47 -11.21 12.87
N ILE A 212 -7.28 -11.48 11.58
CA ILE A 212 -8.12 -10.92 10.53
C ILE A 212 -9.44 -11.69 10.41
N ARG A 213 -10.55 -10.97 10.48
CA ARG A 213 -11.87 -11.45 10.13
C ARG A 213 -12.14 -11.29 8.64
N GLU A 214 -11.89 -10.10 8.11
CA GLU A 214 -12.09 -9.77 6.70
C GLU A 214 -11.22 -8.58 6.28
N VAL A 215 -10.94 -8.48 4.98
CA VAL A 215 -10.31 -7.31 4.37
C VAL A 215 -11.31 -6.70 3.39
N SER A 216 -11.72 -5.48 3.66
CA SER A 216 -12.62 -4.70 2.80
C SER A 216 -11.81 -3.70 2.00
N VAL A 217 -11.94 -3.74 0.68
CA VAL A 217 -11.33 -2.80 -0.24
C VAL A 217 -12.42 -2.01 -0.95
N VAL A 218 -12.38 -0.70 -0.83
CA VAL A 218 -13.21 0.21 -1.59
C VAL A 218 -12.34 0.89 -2.62
N SER A 219 -12.58 0.59 -3.91
CA SER A 219 -11.86 1.17 -5.04
C SER A 219 -12.84 1.83 -6.00
N GLY A 220 -12.74 3.13 -6.24
CA GLY A 220 -13.68 3.86 -7.09
C GLY A 220 -14.47 4.91 -6.30
N ILE A 221 -15.78 5.04 -6.55
CA ILE A 221 -16.59 6.10 -5.94
C ILE A 221 -16.90 5.77 -4.48
N ALA A 222 -15.93 6.03 -3.60
CA ALA A 222 -16.10 5.87 -2.17
C ALA A 222 -17.04 6.96 -1.60
N PRO A 223 -17.90 6.64 -0.61
CA PRO A 223 -18.80 7.61 0.03
C PRO A 223 -18.02 8.73 0.73
N ALA A 224 -18.69 9.87 1.03
CA ALA A 224 -18.06 11.07 1.59
C ALA A 224 -17.43 10.84 2.98
N GLU A 225 -17.89 9.84 3.71
CA GLU A 225 -17.32 9.37 4.97
C GLU A 225 -15.88 8.80 4.79
N THR A 226 -15.52 8.35 3.59
CA THR A 226 -14.19 7.82 3.29
C THR A 226 -13.24 8.95 2.89
N GLY A 227 -12.16 9.14 3.64
CA GLY A 227 -11.13 10.12 3.28
C GLY A 227 -10.25 10.50 4.47
N PRO A 228 -9.18 11.27 4.19
CA PRO A 228 -8.70 11.69 2.86
C PRO A 228 -8.09 10.52 2.06
N THR A 229 -8.30 10.50 0.76
CA THR A 229 -7.76 9.45 -0.16
C THR A 229 -7.87 9.91 -1.61
N MET A 230 -7.04 9.37 -2.52
CA MET A 230 -7.11 9.61 -3.97
C MET A 230 -7.55 8.40 -4.79
N SER A 231 -7.45 7.18 -4.26
CA SER A 231 -7.81 5.98 -5.04
C SER A 231 -8.76 5.02 -4.32
N GLY A 232 -8.93 5.17 -3.00
CA GLY A 232 -9.81 4.31 -2.22
C GLY A 232 -9.30 4.01 -0.82
N ASN A 233 -9.82 2.95 -0.23
CA ASN A 233 -9.46 2.51 1.12
C ASN A 233 -9.31 1.00 1.20
N VAL A 234 -8.28 0.55 1.92
CA VAL A 234 -8.11 -0.84 2.35
C VAL A 234 -8.33 -0.88 3.85
N ASN A 235 -9.34 -1.58 4.31
CA ASN A 235 -9.68 -1.69 5.73
C ASN A 235 -9.63 -3.15 6.18
N VAL A 236 -8.78 -3.43 7.16
CA VAL A 236 -8.68 -4.73 7.81
C VAL A 236 -9.57 -4.73 9.05
N ILE A 237 -10.52 -5.65 9.11
CA ILE A 237 -11.38 -5.84 10.27
C ILE A 237 -10.85 -7.01 11.08
N THR A 238 -10.64 -6.78 12.37
CA THR A 238 -10.13 -7.81 13.26
C THR A 238 -11.25 -8.66 13.88
N LYS A 239 -10.91 -9.89 14.25
CA LYS A 239 -11.82 -10.79 14.99
C LYS A 239 -12.11 -10.24 16.38
N SER A 240 -13.28 -10.56 16.90
CA SER A 240 -13.70 -10.33 18.29
C SER A 240 -13.96 -11.65 19.02
N GLY A 241 -14.07 -11.62 20.34
CA GLY A 241 -14.61 -12.73 21.11
C GLY A 241 -16.11 -12.93 20.86
N THR A 242 -16.60 -14.10 21.23
CA THR A 242 -18.03 -14.49 21.13
C THR A 242 -18.49 -15.11 22.43
N ASN A 243 -19.75 -15.56 22.51
CA ASN A 243 -20.29 -16.27 23.68
C ASN A 243 -19.69 -17.68 23.89
N GLU A 244 -18.92 -18.17 22.93
CA GLU A 244 -18.21 -19.43 23.02
C GLU A 244 -16.69 -19.19 22.98
N PHE A 245 -15.93 -19.99 23.70
CA PHE A 245 -14.48 -19.99 23.57
C PHE A 245 -14.07 -20.65 22.26
N HIS A 246 -13.23 -19.97 21.52
CA HIS A 246 -12.66 -20.44 20.27
C HIS A 246 -11.22 -19.97 20.14
N GLY A 247 -10.42 -20.76 19.46
CA GLY A 247 -9.02 -20.44 19.28
C GLY A 247 -8.35 -21.31 18.23
N SER A 248 -7.07 -21.02 18.03
CA SER A 248 -6.22 -21.84 17.16
C SER A 248 -4.79 -21.82 17.62
N LEU A 249 -4.09 -22.92 17.34
CA LEU A 249 -2.62 -23.01 17.37
C LEU A 249 -2.16 -23.39 15.98
N PHE A 250 -1.09 -22.80 15.50
CA PHE A 250 -0.57 -23.10 14.16
C PHE A 250 0.95 -23.08 14.11
N GLU A 251 1.47 -23.85 13.17
CA GLU A 251 2.87 -23.87 12.75
C GLU A 251 2.95 -23.98 11.24
N ASN A 252 3.80 -23.16 10.62
CA ASN A 252 4.15 -23.20 9.20
C ASN A 252 5.65 -23.35 9.09
N ASN A 253 6.08 -24.34 8.35
CA ASN A 253 7.50 -24.65 8.18
C ASN A 253 7.88 -24.76 6.71
N ARG A 254 9.06 -24.26 6.35
CA ARG A 254 9.71 -24.48 5.06
C ARG A 254 11.17 -24.80 5.27
N VAL A 255 11.64 -25.78 4.51
CA VAL A 255 13.04 -26.18 4.48
C VAL A 255 13.52 -26.33 3.03
N GLU A 256 14.80 -26.19 2.82
CA GLU A 256 15.44 -26.22 1.50
C GLU A 256 15.25 -27.54 0.73
N ASP A 257 15.10 -28.68 1.42
CA ASP A 257 14.95 -29.98 0.79
C ASP A 257 13.74 -30.06 -0.15
N PHE A 258 12.69 -29.32 0.14
CA PHE A 258 11.47 -29.25 -0.66
C PHE A 258 11.43 -28.02 -1.60
N ALA A 259 12.49 -27.18 -1.60
CA ALA A 259 12.59 -26.03 -2.48
C ALA A 259 13.24 -26.42 -3.82
N ALA A 260 12.79 -25.81 -4.91
CA ALA A 260 13.50 -25.92 -6.18
C ALA A 260 14.70 -24.97 -6.20
N ARG A 261 15.70 -25.31 -7.03
CA ARG A 261 16.88 -24.45 -7.23
C ARG A 261 16.50 -23.19 -8.02
N ASN A 262 16.93 -22.02 -7.56
CA ASN A 262 16.83 -20.78 -8.32
C ASN A 262 17.72 -20.85 -9.58
N GLN A 263 17.22 -20.31 -10.70
CA GLN A 263 17.93 -20.29 -11.99
C GLN A 263 19.34 -19.71 -11.90
N PHE A 264 19.57 -18.75 -11.02
CA PHE A 264 20.84 -18.05 -10.85
C PHE A 264 21.80 -18.70 -9.85
N LEU A 265 21.44 -19.82 -9.26
CA LEU A 265 22.30 -20.55 -8.31
C LEU A 265 22.73 -21.89 -8.88
N THR A 266 23.91 -22.35 -8.49
CA THR A 266 24.45 -23.68 -8.83
C THR A 266 23.88 -24.80 -7.96
N SER A 267 23.44 -24.45 -6.74
CA SER A 267 22.82 -25.35 -5.76
C SER A 267 21.53 -24.73 -5.19
N ARG A 268 20.78 -25.49 -4.40
CA ARG A 268 19.66 -24.95 -3.62
C ARG A 268 20.20 -23.98 -2.58
N ALA A 269 19.46 -22.90 -2.35
CA ALA A 269 19.80 -21.96 -1.29
C ALA A 269 19.28 -22.49 0.07
N PRO A 270 20.11 -22.52 1.10
CA PRO A 270 19.66 -22.90 2.43
C PRO A 270 18.47 -22.07 2.89
N LEU A 271 17.48 -22.74 3.47
CA LEU A 271 16.24 -22.13 3.93
C LEU A 271 15.73 -22.86 5.16
N THR A 272 15.56 -22.12 6.26
CA THR A 272 14.80 -22.55 7.42
C THR A 272 13.81 -21.43 7.76
N PHE A 273 12.55 -21.75 7.70
CA PHE A 273 11.49 -20.83 7.99
C PHE A 273 10.49 -21.46 8.95
N ASN A 274 10.18 -20.75 10.03
CA ASN A 274 9.16 -21.11 10.99
C ASN A 274 8.28 -19.91 11.26
N GLN A 275 6.97 -20.12 11.22
CA GLN A 275 5.97 -19.11 11.58
C GLN A 275 4.91 -19.81 12.42
N PHE A 276 4.85 -19.45 13.68
CA PHE A 276 4.06 -20.13 14.69
C PHE A 276 3.28 -19.15 15.54
N GLY A 277 2.24 -19.64 16.15
CA GLY A 277 1.44 -18.79 17.03
C GLY A 277 0.11 -19.39 17.38
N GLY A 278 -0.75 -18.54 17.94
CA GLY A 278 -2.09 -18.93 18.29
C GLY A 278 -2.99 -17.73 18.58
N SER A 279 -4.26 -18.05 18.61
CA SER A 279 -5.32 -17.11 18.98
C SER A 279 -6.26 -17.73 20.00
N LEU A 280 -6.83 -16.88 20.85
CA LEU A 280 -7.86 -17.26 21.81
C LEU A 280 -8.87 -16.12 21.94
N GLY A 281 -10.16 -16.46 21.83
CA GLY A 281 -11.27 -15.53 22.04
C GLY A 281 -12.41 -16.18 22.79
N GLY A 282 -13.22 -15.36 23.46
CA GLY A 282 -14.37 -15.84 24.21
C GLY A 282 -14.98 -14.79 25.11
N PRO A 283 -15.97 -15.15 25.91
CA PRO A 283 -16.63 -14.25 26.85
C PRO A 283 -15.82 -14.13 28.16
N ILE A 284 -15.59 -12.90 28.62
CA ILE A 284 -15.28 -12.62 30.02
C ILE A 284 -16.61 -12.61 30.79
N VAL A 285 -17.64 -11.95 30.22
CA VAL A 285 -19.03 -11.97 30.69
C VAL A 285 -19.92 -12.26 29.48
N ARG A 286 -20.69 -13.33 29.50
CA ARG A 286 -21.58 -13.71 28.39
C ARG A 286 -22.54 -12.57 28.02
N ASN A 287 -22.75 -12.39 26.70
CA ASN A 287 -23.57 -11.35 26.07
C ASN A 287 -23.11 -9.93 26.38
N LYS A 288 -21.99 -9.71 27.10
CA LYS A 288 -21.63 -8.39 27.60
C LYS A 288 -20.17 -8.01 27.37
N LEU A 289 -19.22 -8.85 27.75
CA LEU A 289 -17.80 -8.52 27.67
C LEU A 289 -17.01 -9.67 27.07
N PHE A 290 -16.31 -9.37 25.98
CA PHE A 290 -15.58 -10.35 25.18
C PHE A 290 -14.12 -9.95 25.06
N PHE A 291 -13.25 -10.93 24.81
CA PHE A 291 -11.85 -10.70 24.48
C PHE A 291 -11.41 -11.55 23.29
N PHE A 292 -10.39 -11.10 22.58
CA PHE A 292 -9.68 -11.84 21.55
C PHE A 292 -8.20 -11.48 21.60
N GLY A 293 -7.32 -12.47 21.70
CA GLY A 293 -5.87 -12.32 21.75
C GLY A 293 -5.18 -13.13 20.68
N VAL A 294 -4.07 -12.60 20.15
CA VAL A 294 -3.22 -13.27 19.16
C VAL A 294 -1.76 -13.03 19.49
N TYR A 295 -0.97 -14.09 19.35
CA TYR A 295 0.49 -14.05 19.24
C TYR A 295 0.92 -14.74 17.96
N GLU A 296 1.86 -14.13 17.22
CA GLU A 296 2.51 -14.74 16.06
C GLU A 296 4.00 -14.44 16.07
N GLY A 297 4.80 -15.50 16.05
CA GLY A 297 6.26 -15.46 15.88
C GLY A 297 6.63 -15.82 14.45
N TYR A 298 7.52 -15.03 13.84
CA TYR A 298 8.04 -15.22 12.49
C TYR A 298 9.57 -15.30 12.57
N ARG A 299 10.15 -16.36 12.04
CA ARG A 299 11.60 -16.62 12.05
C ARG A 299 12.03 -17.14 10.70
N SER A 300 12.78 -16.35 9.94
CA SER A 300 13.33 -16.75 8.65
C SER A 300 14.85 -16.69 8.67
N ARG A 301 15.44 -17.78 8.24
CA ARG A 301 16.87 -17.91 7.95
C ARG A 301 16.97 -18.43 6.54
N ALA A 302 17.34 -17.56 5.62
CA ALA A 302 17.37 -17.87 4.20
C ALA A 302 18.67 -17.34 3.57
N PHE A 303 18.90 -17.73 2.33
CA PHE A 303 19.96 -17.15 1.53
C PHE A 303 19.33 -16.37 0.36
N ALA A 304 19.71 -15.11 0.25
CA ALA A 304 19.36 -14.27 -0.89
C ALA A 304 20.44 -14.39 -1.97
N VAL A 305 20.02 -14.40 -3.23
CA VAL A 305 20.96 -14.26 -4.34
C VAL A 305 21.44 -12.82 -4.37
N VAL A 306 22.70 -12.61 -4.11
CA VAL A 306 23.37 -11.32 -4.27
C VAL A 306 24.19 -11.33 -5.55
N SER A 307 23.98 -10.36 -6.42
CA SER A 307 24.70 -10.26 -7.68
C SER A 307 24.95 -8.81 -8.08
N GLY A 308 26.07 -8.57 -8.74
CA GLY A 308 26.43 -7.26 -9.25
C GLY A 308 27.86 -7.19 -9.77
N ASN A 309 28.19 -6.04 -10.35
CA ASN A 309 29.55 -5.78 -10.79
C ASN A 309 30.41 -5.39 -9.59
N VAL A 310 31.60 -5.99 -9.51
CA VAL A 310 32.59 -5.70 -8.48
C VAL A 310 33.95 -5.39 -9.15
N PRO A 311 34.79 -4.55 -8.54
CA PRO A 311 36.11 -4.23 -9.12
C PRO A 311 36.98 -5.47 -9.27
N THR A 312 37.69 -5.60 -10.41
CA THR A 312 38.64 -6.70 -10.65
C THR A 312 39.87 -6.58 -9.74
N LYS A 313 40.62 -7.67 -9.59
CA LYS A 313 41.83 -7.69 -8.77
C LYS A 313 42.87 -6.70 -9.30
N GLU A 314 43.14 -6.77 -10.60
CA GLU A 314 44.13 -5.95 -11.30
C GLU A 314 43.75 -4.45 -11.20
N PHE A 315 42.49 -4.14 -11.37
CA PHE A 315 42.01 -2.76 -11.23
C PHE A 315 42.19 -2.24 -9.80
N ARG A 316 41.84 -3.04 -8.77
CA ARG A 316 42.04 -2.64 -7.36
C ARG A 316 43.52 -2.38 -7.06
N GLU A 317 44.39 -3.29 -7.45
CA GLU A 317 45.85 -3.16 -7.23
C GLU A 317 46.41 -1.90 -7.88
N MET A 318 46.00 -1.62 -9.12
CA MET A 318 46.38 -0.39 -9.85
C MET A 318 45.92 0.87 -9.14
N VAL A 319 44.61 0.92 -8.68
CA VAL A 319 44.07 2.11 -8.02
C VAL A 319 44.70 2.28 -6.63
N ILE A 320 44.85 1.21 -5.85
CA ILE A 320 45.47 1.29 -4.51
C ILE A 320 46.94 1.74 -4.60
N ALA A 321 47.68 1.33 -5.63
CA ALA A 321 49.03 1.81 -5.84
C ALA A 321 49.11 3.32 -6.10
N ALA A 322 48.15 3.87 -6.89
CA ALA A 322 48.06 5.31 -7.17
C ALA A 322 47.42 6.11 -6.02
N GLN A 323 46.42 5.51 -5.34
CA GLN A 323 45.62 6.14 -4.28
C GLN A 323 45.46 5.18 -3.09
N PRO A 324 46.48 5.06 -2.20
CA PRO A 324 46.49 4.09 -1.09
C PRO A 324 45.27 4.19 -0.15
N ALA A 325 44.66 5.37 -0.01
CA ALA A 325 43.49 5.60 0.79
C ALA A 325 42.24 4.82 0.31
N THR A 326 42.21 4.38 -0.95
CA THR A 326 41.12 3.57 -1.52
C THR A 326 41.09 2.13 -1.04
N LYS A 327 42.17 1.67 -0.38
CA LYS A 327 42.32 0.28 0.11
C LYS A 327 41.14 -0.15 1.00
N ALA A 328 40.73 0.72 1.92
CA ALA A 328 39.58 0.43 2.82
C ALA A 328 38.30 0.20 2.02
N PHE A 329 38.02 1.05 1.04
CA PHE A 329 36.81 0.95 0.18
C PHE A 329 36.83 -0.33 -0.66
N PHE A 330 37.95 -0.62 -1.37
CA PHE A 330 38.05 -1.84 -2.19
C PHE A 330 38.04 -3.12 -1.34
N GLY A 331 38.50 -3.06 -0.09
CA GLY A 331 38.40 -4.17 0.87
C GLY A 331 36.95 -4.55 1.23
N THR A 332 35.97 -3.70 0.97
CA THR A 332 34.57 -4.01 1.22
C THR A 332 33.95 -4.93 0.16
N PHE A 333 34.54 -5.07 -1.03
CA PHE A 333 34.02 -5.89 -2.12
C PHE A 333 34.63 -7.30 -2.16
N PRO A 334 33.87 -8.33 -2.57
CA PRO A 334 34.44 -9.60 -2.99
C PRO A 334 35.16 -9.45 -4.33
N LEU A 335 35.95 -10.44 -4.74
CA LEU A 335 36.48 -10.53 -6.10
C LEU A 335 35.40 -11.09 -7.05
N PRO A 336 35.44 -10.75 -8.37
CA PRO A 336 34.57 -11.39 -9.36
C PRO A 336 34.70 -12.91 -9.30
N ASN A 337 33.65 -13.65 -9.49
CA ASN A 337 33.61 -15.10 -9.55
C ASN A 337 33.15 -15.64 -10.91
N THR A 338 33.06 -14.75 -11.91
CA THR A 338 32.86 -15.11 -13.32
C THR A 338 34.06 -14.63 -14.16
N THR A 339 34.24 -15.20 -15.35
CA THR A 339 35.25 -14.74 -16.30
C THR A 339 35.00 -13.30 -16.72
N TYR A 340 36.07 -12.52 -16.84
CA TYR A 340 36.05 -11.15 -17.33
C TYR A 340 37.25 -10.90 -18.25
N SER A 341 37.15 -9.90 -19.12
CA SER A 341 38.23 -9.58 -20.06
C SER A 341 39.47 -9.01 -19.34
N PRO A 342 40.70 -9.32 -19.78
CA PRO A 342 41.91 -8.69 -19.27
C PRO A 342 41.82 -7.16 -19.31
N GLY A 343 42.22 -6.47 -18.24
CA GLY A 343 42.13 -5.02 -18.13
C GLY A 343 40.72 -4.45 -17.82
N ALA A 344 39.70 -5.31 -17.64
CA ALA A 344 38.39 -4.85 -17.29
C ALA A 344 38.36 -4.19 -15.88
N VAL A 345 37.67 -3.08 -15.77
CA VAL A 345 37.45 -2.37 -14.47
C VAL A 345 36.63 -3.23 -13.53
N THR A 346 35.61 -3.90 -14.04
CA THR A 346 34.67 -4.72 -13.26
C THR A 346 34.53 -6.11 -13.84
N GLY A 347 34.27 -7.06 -12.97
CA GLY A 347 33.74 -8.38 -13.30
C GLY A 347 32.46 -8.66 -12.53
N PHE A 348 31.71 -9.66 -12.95
CA PHE A 348 30.45 -10.01 -12.29
C PHE A 348 30.70 -10.92 -11.09
N TYR A 349 30.01 -10.64 -10.02
CA TYR A 349 29.94 -11.47 -8.81
C TYR A 349 28.53 -11.91 -8.56
N GLN A 350 28.35 -13.18 -8.23
CA GLN A 350 27.06 -13.73 -7.84
C GLN A 350 27.28 -14.80 -6.78
N SER A 351 26.51 -14.74 -5.71
CA SER A 351 26.58 -15.69 -4.60
C SER A 351 25.26 -15.80 -3.87
N ALA A 352 25.12 -16.84 -3.09
CA ALA A 352 24.10 -16.91 -2.04
C ALA A 352 24.69 -16.32 -0.75
N ALA A 353 23.97 -15.41 -0.15
CA ALA A 353 24.37 -14.77 1.10
C ALA A 353 23.25 -14.85 2.15
N SER A 354 23.62 -15.09 3.42
CA SER A 354 22.68 -15.28 4.50
C SER A 354 21.80 -14.04 4.74
N SER A 355 20.51 -14.24 4.79
CA SER A 355 19.51 -13.24 5.23
C SER A 355 18.76 -13.72 6.46
N LYS A 356 18.36 -12.80 7.29
CA LYS A 356 17.63 -13.07 8.53
C LYS A 356 16.44 -12.13 8.64
N GLU A 357 15.29 -12.69 9.02
CA GLU A 357 14.10 -11.90 9.32
C GLU A 357 13.40 -12.51 10.55
N ASP A 358 13.15 -11.70 11.56
CA ASP A 358 12.44 -12.05 12.78
C ASP A 358 11.31 -11.04 12.99
N ASN A 359 10.15 -11.51 13.49
CA ASN A 359 9.09 -10.64 13.99
C ASN A 359 8.35 -11.32 15.14
N ASP A 360 7.93 -10.54 16.11
CA ASP A 360 7.00 -10.92 17.16
C ASP A 360 5.82 -9.96 17.13
N HIS A 361 4.64 -10.50 16.88
CA HIS A 361 3.37 -9.78 16.79
C HIS A 361 2.46 -10.13 17.96
N TYR A 362 1.93 -9.12 18.62
CA TYR A 362 0.95 -9.25 19.69
C TYR A 362 -0.27 -8.37 19.37
N SER A 363 -1.46 -8.93 19.50
CA SER A 363 -2.70 -8.18 19.38
C SER A 363 -3.71 -8.62 20.42
N VAL A 364 -4.34 -7.67 21.08
CA VAL A 364 -5.42 -7.91 22.05
C VAL A 364 -6.57 -6.96 21.72
N ARG A 365 -7.78 -7.51 21.71
CA ARG A 365 -9.03 -6.78 21.51
C ARG A 365 -10.02 -7.13 22.62
N THR A 366 -10.76 -6.15 23.10
CA THR A 366 -11.90 -6.31 24.01
C THR A 366 -13.10 -5.59 23.44
N ASP A 367 -14.29 -6.22 23.55
CA ASP A 367 -15.56 -5.65 23.11
C ASP A 367 -16.52 -5.70 24.29
N TYR A 368 -17.08 -4.56 24.69
CA TYR A 368 -17.93 -4.40 25.87
C TYR A 368 -19.27 -3.75 25.50
N SER A 369 -20.35 -4.51 25.56
CA SER A 369 -21.71 -3.97 25.51
C SER A 369 -22.04 -3.31 26.85
N LEU A 370 -21.85 -1.96 26.90
CA LEU A 370 -22.08 -1.16 28.10
C LEU A 370 -23.58 -1.19 28.47
N THR A 371 -24.40 -1.00 27.46
CA THR A 371 -25.88 -1.11 27.49
C THR A 371 -26.34 -1.87 26.25
N ASP A 372 -27.64 -2.04 26.05
CA ASP A 372 -28.21 -2.62 24.83
C ASP A 372 -28.03 -1.70 23.60
N THR A 373 -27.71 -0.43 23.83
CA THR A 373 -27.50 0.60 22.80
C THR A 373 -26.04 1.03 22.61
N ASP A 374 -25.17 0.65 23.54
CA ASP A 374 -23.80 1.19 23.64
C ASP A 374 -22.76 0.09 23.62
N LEU A 375 -21.89 0.11 22.59
CA LEU A 375 -20.79 -0.82 22.40
C LEU A 375 -19.45 -0.08 22.45
N LEU A 376 -18.52 -0.54 23.30
CA LEU A 376 -17.14 -0.06 23.38
C LEU A 376 -16.19 -1.17 22.95
N SER A 377 -15.35 -0.90 21.95
CA SER A 377 -14.29 -1.79 21.50
C SER A 377 -12.92 -1.16 21.69
N VAL A 378 -11.98 -1.91 22.24
CA VAL A 378 -10.58 -1.48 22.43
C VAL A 378 -9.65 -2.51 21.84
N ARG A 379 -8.70 -2.08 20.99
CA ARG A 379 -7.65 -2.94 20.43
C ARG A 379 -6.28 -2.31 20.65
N PHE A 380 -5.32 -3.15 21.01
CA PHE A 380 -3.90 -2.83 21.05
C PHE A 380 -3.12 -3.84 20.23
N THR A 381 -2.14 -3.37 19.45
CA THR A 381 -1.27 -4.21 18.62
C THR A 381 0.16 -3.71 18.74
N GLN A 382 1.11 -4.64 18.77
CA GLN A 382 2.54 -4.35 18.80
C GLN A 382 3.30 -5.33 17.92
N ASP A 383 4.24 -4.78 17.11
CA ASP A 383 5.14 -5.51 16.23
C ASP A 383 6.60 -5.12 16.48
N TRP A 384 7.50 -6.11 16.37
CA TRP A 384 8.95 -5.92 16.48
C TRP A 384 9.69 -6.63 15.33
N PRO A 385 9.54 -6.17 14.08
CA PRO A 385 10.26 -6.74 12.98
C PRO A 385 11.74 -6.32 12.97
N PHE A 386 12.60 -7.33 12.77
CA PHE A 386 14.03 -7.16 12.50
C PHE A 386 14.38 -7.84 11.19
N GLN A 387 15.14 -7.15 10.34
CA GLN A 387 15.61 -7.69 9.07
C GLN A 387 17.10 -7.44 8.89
N PHE A 388 17.82 -8.46 8.46
CA PHE A 388 19.18 -8.41 7.97
C PHE A 388 19.19 -8.83 6.50
N THR A 389 19.57 -7.91 5.61
CA THR A 389 19.62 -8.12 4.17
C THR A 389 21.06 -8.07 3.68
N PRO A 390 21.59 -9.18 3.12
CA PRO A 390 22.93 -9.18 2.54
C PRO A 390 22.96 -8.34 1.26
N ARG A 391 24.14 -7.87 0.92
CA ARG A 391 24.44 -7.17 -0.32
C ARG A 391 25.63 -7.79 -1.03
N VAL A 392 25.89 -7.34 -2.27
CA VAL A 392 27.07 -7.75 -3.05
C VAL A 392 28.36 -7.53 -2.27
N SER A 393 28.43 -6.44 -1.52
CA SER A 393 29.50 -6.19 -0.55
C SER A 393 29.20 -6.89 0.78
N PRO A 394 29.90 -7.96 1.19
CA PRO A 394 29.67 -8.64 2.45
C PRO A 394 29.90 -7.75 3.69
N ALA A 395 30.75 -6.72 3.55
CA ALA A 395 30.99 -5.74 4.60
C ALA A 395 29.87 -4.68 4.72
N ASN A 396 28.90 -4.67 3.80
CA ASN A 396 27.80 -3.70 3.77
C ASN A 396 26.41 -4.35 3.74
N PRO A 397 26.06 -5.26 4.66
CA PRO A 397 24.69 -5.69 4.81
C PRO A 397 23.83 -4.52 5.28
N ARG A 398 22.51 -4.62 5.02
CA ARG A 398 21.52 -3.66 5.55
C ARG A 398 20.75 -4.30 6.69
N THR A 399 20.58 -3.57 7.78
CA THR A 399 19.66 -3.95 8.86
C THR A 399 18.51 -2.97 8.96
N PHE A 400 17.35 -3.50 9.34
CA PHE A 400 16.21 -2.75 9.79
C PHE A 400 15.82 -3.25 11.18
N ASP A 401 15.62 -2.33 12.10
CA ASP A 401 15.05 -2.57 13.43
C ASP A 401 13.83 -1.66 13.56
N VAL A 402 12.66 -2.26 13.83
CA VAL A 402 11.40 -1.53 13.83
C VAL A 402 10.62 -1.84 15.09
N LYS A 403 9.95 -0.81 15.62
CA LYS A 403 8.97 -0.94 16.70
C LYS A 403 7.70 -0.22 16.27
N ASP A 404 6.62 -0.97 16.15
CA ASP A 404 5.32 -0.44 15.72
C ASP A 404 4.26 -0.76 16.77
N LYS A 405 3.57 0.28 17.28
CA LYS A 405 2.51 0.19 18.29
C LYS A 405 1.27 0.89 17.78
N LYS A 406 0.13 0.19 17.84
CA LYS A 406 -1.16 0.71 17.40
C LYS A 406 -2.23 0.49 18.46
N GLY A 407 -3.05 1.51 18.68
CA GLY A 407 -4.21 1.46 19.56
C GLY A 407 -5.43 2.01 18.86
N VAL A 408 -6.58 1.37 19.08
CA VAL A 408 -7.88 1.84 18.59
C VAL A 408 -8.89 1.72 19.72
N VAL A 409 -9.67 2.77 19.95
CA VAL A 409 -10.86 2.75 20.79
C VAL A 409 -12.03 3.17 19.92
N ASN A 410 -13.05 2.33 19.87
CA ASN A 410 -14.25 2.56 19.08
C ASN A 410 -15.48 2.48 19.99
N TYR A 411 -16.30 3.53 20.01
CA TYR A 411 -17.56 3.59 20.71
C TYR A 411 -18.70 3.75 19.73
N ILE A 412 -19.72 2.90 19.83
CA ILE A 412 -20.93 2.94 19.00
C ILE A 412 -22.13 3.14 19.92
N HIS A 413 -22.93 4.17 19.62
CA HIS A 413 -24.28 4.37 20.18
C HIS A 413 -25.33 4.13 19.10
N SER A 414 -26.36 3.36 19.41
CA SER A 414 -27.45 3.04 18.46
C SER A 414 -28.78 3.30 19.09
N SER A 415 -29.59 4.19 18.52
CA SER A 415 -31.00 4.42 18.89
C SER A 415 -31.93 4.18 17.70
N ALA A 416 -33.21 4.26 17.90
CA ALA A 416 -34.24 4.00 16.87
C ALA A 416 -34.19 5.02 15.70
N SER A 417 -33.79 6.28 15.95
CA SER A 417 -33.82 7.37 14.96
C SER A 417 -32.45 7.88 14.52
N TRP A 418 -31.43 7.62 15.30
CA TRP A 418 -30.04 8.03 15.00
C TRP A 418 -29.02 7.06 15.63
N SER A 419 -27.86 7.03 15.09
CA SER A 419 -26.75 6.27 15.65
C SER A 419 -25.45 7.07 15.48
N ALA A 420 -24.48 6.83 16.37
CA ALA A 420 -23.18 7.48 16.32
C ALA A 420 -22.07 6.47 16.50
N GLU A 421 -20.96 6.69 15.83
CA GLU A 421 -19.70 5.94 16.00
C GLU A 421 -18.56 6.92 16.24
N THR A 422 -17.94 6.87 17.43
CA THR A 422 -16.76 7.66 17.81
C THR A 422 -15.53 6.76 17.83
N ARG A 423 -14.44 7.18 17.19
CA ARG A 423 -13.20 6.41 17.11
C ARG A 423 -11.99 7.23 17.46
N TYR A 424 -11.12 6.66 18.29
CA TYR A 424 -9.79 7.16 18.63
C TYR A 424 -8.74 6.21 18.07
N GLY A 425 -7.83 6.73 17.27
CA GLY A 425 -6.71 5.98 16.72
C GLY A 425 -5.38 6.55 17.18
N TYR A 426 -4.47 5.67 17.55
CA TYR A 426 -3.09 6.02 17.86
C TYR A 426 -2.13 5.02 17.20
N ASN A 427 -1.10 5.54 16.54
CA ASN A 427 -0.03 4.74 15.96
C ASN A 427 1.31 5.41 16.27
N ARG A 428 2.29 4.62 16.72
CA ARG A 428 3.68 5.04 16.91
C ARG A 428 4.61 4.06 16.23
N PHE A 429 5.41 4.58 15.32
CA PHE A 429 6.35 3.86 14.49
C PHE A 429 7.76 4.38 14.73
N GLU A 430 8.69 3.48 15.03
CA GLU A 430 10.11 3.75 15.19
C GLU A 430 10.88 2.79 14.26
N ARG A 431 11.80 3.31 13.45
CA ARG A 431 12.63 2.51 12.57
C ARG A 431 14.06 3.01 12.54
N VAL A 432 14.99 2.09 12.66
CA VAL A 432 16.41 2.29 12.38
C VAL A 432 16.78 1.44 11.17
N ARG A 433 17.30 2.08 10.12
CA ARG A 433 17.90 1.43 8.97
C ARG A 433 19.39 1.74 8.96
N LEU A 434 20.21 0.73 8.93
CA LEU A 434 21.67 0.86 8.92
C LEU A 434 22.28 0.06 7.75
N ASP A 435 23.00 0.74 6.87
CA ASP A 435 23.94 0.15 5.93
C ASP A 435 25.30 0.07 6.64
N HIS A 436 25.84 -1.14 6.84
CA HIS A 436 26.97 -1.33 7.75
C HIS A 436 28.26 -0.61 7.32
N ILE A 437 28.45 -0.30 6.04
CA ILE A 437 29.59 0.52 5.58
C ILE A 437 29.58 1.93 6.21
N TYR A 438 28.42 2.44 6.59
CA TYR A 438 28.31 3.69 7.35
C TYR A 438 29.11 3.60 8.66
N SER A 439 28.96 2.51 9.40
CA SER A 439 29.67 2.27 10.66
C SER A 439 31.19 2.11 10.48
N LEU A 440 31.64 1.76 9.27
CA LEU A 440 33.07 1.69 8.97
C LEU A 440 33.69 3.07 8.67
N GLY A 441 32.86 4.10 8.47
CA GLY A 441 33.33 5.46 8.16
C GLY A 441 34.07 5.59 6.81
N VAL A 442 33.90 4.65 5.90
CA VAL A 442 34.60 4.60 4.62
C VAL A 442 33.88 5.46 3.60
N SER A 443 34.57 6.46 3.04
CA SER A 443 34.05 7.24 1.90
C SER A 443 33.75 6.34 0.71
N ALA A 444 32.57 6.53 0.10
CA ALA A 444 32.07 5.71 -0.99
C ALA A 444 32.54 6.19 -2.37
N ILE A 445 32.78 5.26 -3.28
CA ILE A 445 32.94 5.53 -4.72
C ILE A 445 31.68 5.01 -5.40
N VAL A 446 30.96 5.88 -6.11
CA VAL A 446 29.66 5.59 -6.72
C VAL A 446 29.61 5.96 -8.21
N GLY A 447 28.79 5.26 -8.97
CA GLY A 447 28.41 5.65 -10.33
C GLY A 447 29.29 5.11 -11.44
N ASN A 448 29.77 5.95 -12.33
CA ASN A 448 30.21 5.71 -13.72
C ASN A 448 31.23 4.59 -13.98
N LEU A 449 31.94 4.10 -12.97
CA LEU A 449 32.93 3.04 -13.09
C LEU A 449 32.34 1.62 -13.08
N GLY A 450 31.02 1.50 -13.05
CA GLY A 450 30.31 0.21 -13.11
C GLY A 450 30.21 -0.54 -11.80
N PHE A 451 30.74 -0.01 -10.70
CA PHE A 451 30.56 -0.51 -9.34
C PHE A 451 30.14 0.62 -8.39
N SER A 452 29.49 0.26 -7.29
CA SER A 452 29.05 1.23 -6.28
C SER A 452 28.92 0.54 -4.94
N ASN A 453 29.36 1.20 -3.86
CA ASN A 453 29.08 0.80 -2.50
C ASN A 453 28.97 2.05 -1.63
N SER A 454 27.78 2.32 -1.13
CA SER A 454 27.48 3.45 -0.26
C SER A 454 26.69 2.98 0.93
N GLY A 455 26.60 3.79 1.97
CA GLY A 455 25.85 3.46 3.17
C GLY A 455 25.28 4.65 3.91
N GLU A 456 24.19 4.37 4.59
CA GLU A 456 23.46 5.36 5.36
C GLU A 456 23.01 4.81 6.71
N LEU A 457 22.89 5.72 7.68
CA LEU A 457 22.09 5.57 8.88
C LEU A 457 20.80 6.37 8.69
N MET A 458 19.65 5.73 8.83
CA MET A 458 18.35 6.38 8.79
C MET A 458 17.55 6.00 10.03
N GLU A 459 17.15 7.00 10.76
CA GLU A 459 16.28 6.85 11.94
C GLU A 459 14.98 7.60 11.67
N ASN A 460 13.86 6.92 11.76
CA ASN A 460 12.53 7.51 11.59
C ASN A 460 11.71 7.29 12.86
N LEU A 461 11.08 8.35 13.31
CA LEU A 461 10.07 8.32 14.36
C LEU A 461 8.79 8.94 13.82
N GLY A 462 7.69 8.23 13.93
CA GLY A 462 6.40 8.75 13.52
C GLY A 462 5.32 8.49 14.55
N THR A 463 4.42 9.45 14.77
CA THR A 463 3.18 9.27 15.51
C THR A 463 2.01 9.78 14.71
N ASN A 464 0.91 9.05 14.77
CA ASN A 464 -0.35 9.44 14.17
C ASN A 464 -1.44 9.28 15.23
N PHE A 465 -2.18 10.34 15.47
CA PHE A 465 -3.32 10.37 16.36
C PHE A 465 -4.54 10.86 15.59
N SER A 466 -5.66 10.18 15.72
CA SER A 466 -6.92 10.56 15.08
C SER A 466 -8.09 10.47 16.03
N ILE A 467 -9.03 11.37 15.84
CA ILE A 467 -10.37 11.32 16.42
C ILE A 467 -11.34 11.44 15.27
N GLU A 468 -12.25 10.52 15.21
CA GLU A 468 -13.27 10.44 14.16
C GLU A 468 -14.63 10.11 14.78
N GLU A 469 -15.73 10.72 14.27
CA GLU A 469 -17.11 10.43 14.66
C GLU A 469 -18.07 10.46 13.47
N VAL A 470 -18.98 9.53 13.32
CA VAL A 470 -20.07 9.53 12.33
C VAL A 470 -21.41 9.54 13.07
N ILE A 471 -22.28 10.44 12.66
CA ILE A 471 -23.68 10.41 13.04
C ILE A 471 -24.49 10.02 11.82
N ALA A 472 -25.33 9.02 11.96
CA ALA A 472 -26.27 8.56 10.94
C ALA A 472 -27.69 8.82 11.42
N GLN A 473 -28.52 9.42 10.56
CA GLN A 473 -29.95 9.66 10.80
C GLN A 473 -30.77 9.13 9.63
N HIS A 474 -31.88 8.53 9.94
CA HIS A 474 -32.82 8.06 8.94
C HIS A 474 -34.11 8.91 9.00
N ARG A 475 -34.53 9.39 7.81
CA ARG A 475 -35.77 10.20 7.70
C ARG A 475 -36.46 9.92 6.37
N GLY A 476 -37.46 9.07 6.41
CA GLY A 476 -38.20 8.62 5.22
C GLY A 476 -37.22 7.95 4.21
N ARG A 477 -37.17 8.46 3.00
CA ARG A 477 -36.32 7.92 1.92
C ARG A 477 -34.85 8.37 2.00
N HIS A 478 -34.48 9.19 2.98
CA HIS A 478 -33.16 9.72 3.19
C HIS A 478 -32.42 8.97 4.31
N SER A 479 -31.21 8.55 4.05
CA SER A 479 -30.28 8.04 5.07
C SER A 479 -29.05 8.94 5.08
N ILE A 480 -29.09 9.93 5.97
CA ILE A 480 -28.10 10.99 6.04
C ILE A 480 -27.02 10.60 7.04
N LYS A 481 -25.78 10.69 6.62
CA LYS A 481 -24.60 10.59 7.49
C LYS A 481 -23.84 11.90 7.41
N TYR A 482 -23.36 12.38 8.52
CA TYR A 482 -22.51 13.56 8.57
C TYR A 482 -21.48 13.43 9.66
N GLY A 483 -20.42 14.22 9.50
CA GLY A 483 -19.41 14.16 10.47
C GLY A 483 -18.08 14.85 10.21
N ALA A 484 -17.06 14.66 11.09
CA ALA A 484 -15.76 15.28 11.01
C ALA A 484 -14.59 14.35 11.42
N LEU A 485 -13.39 14.68 10.99
CA LEU A 485 -12.11 14.04 11.28
C LEU A 485 -11.14 15.08 11.85
N TYR A 486 -10.50 14.77 12.94
CA TYR A 486 -9.24 15.40 13.34
C TYR A 486 -8.12 14.38 13.32
N GLN A 487 -7.04 14.65 12.60
CA GLN A 487 -5.88 13.79 12.56
C GLN A 487 -4.60 14.61 12.70
N LYS A 488 -3.71 14.22 13.60
CA LYS A 488 -2.42 14.86 13.81
C LYS A 488 -1.31 13.89 13.53
N TYR A 489 -0.44 14.29 12.62
CA TYR A 489 0.82 13.60 12.34
C TYR A 489 1.97 14.31 13.04
N SER A 490 2.90 13.53 13.54
CA SER A 490 4.20 14.01 13.98
C SER A 490 5.27 13.06 13.47
N SER A 491 6.31 13.60 12.86
CA SER A 491 7.39 12.80 12.30
C SER A 491 8.74 13.45 12.53
N GLY A 492 9.75 12.62 12.77
CA GLY A 492 11.14 13.00 12.82
C GLY A 492 11.98 12.05 12.00
N ARG A 493 13.01 12.56 11.37
CA ARG A 493 13.96 11.75 10.62
C ARG A 493 15.38 12.26 10.82
N ASN A 494 16.30 11.33 10.99
CA ASN A 494 17.72 11.53 10.79
C ASN A 494 18.17 10.68 9.62
N ASN A 495 18.91 11.25 8.67
CA ASN A 495 19.46 10.52 7.55
C ASN A 495 20.87 11.03 7.27
N GLU A 496 21.86 10.22 7.54
CA GLU A 496 23.26 10.53 7.34
C GLU A 496 23.90 9.47 6.42
N THR A 497 24.70 9.92 5.44
CA THR A 497 25.41 9.02 4.56
C THR A 497 26.92 9.20 4.72
N VAL A 498 27.69 8.17 4.35
CA VAL A 498 29.11 8.37 4.11
C VAL A 498 29.31 9.32 2.92
N PRO A 499 30.42 10.12 2.88
CA PRO A 499 30.73 10.93 1.70
C PRO A 499 30.78 10.07 0.42
N GLU A 500 30.09 10.50 -0.63
CA GLU A 500 29.99 9.78 -1.89
C GLU A 500 30.76 10.51 -2.99
N PHE A 501 31.71 9.84 -3.60
CA PHE A 501 32.56 10.35 -4.67
C PHE A 501 32.18 9.71 -5.99
N ARG A 502 31.97 10.51 -7.01
CA ARG A 502 31.72 10.08 -8.37
C ARG A 502 32.90 10.50 -9.26
N PHE A 503 33.45 9.56 -10.01
CA PHE A 503 34.50 9.79 -11.00
C PHE A 503 33.95 9.46 -12.39
N ALA A 504 34.22 10.31 -13.40
CA ALA A 504 33.76 10.05 -14.75
C ALA A 504 34.55 8.92 -15.42
N THR A 505 35.83 8.89 -15.17
CA THR A 505 36.76 7.93 -15.78
C THR A 505 37.72 7.32 -14.76
N VAL A 506 38.38 6.23 -15.14
CA VAL A 506 39.49 5.64 -14.36
C VAL A 506 40.62 6.64 -14.18
N ALA A 507 40.95 7.43 -15.18
CA ALA A 507 42.01 8.45 -15.10
C ALA A 507 41.67 9.52 -14.05
N ASP A 508 40.41 9.88 -13.91
CA ASP A 508 39.97 10.84 -12.88
C ASP A 508 40.10 10.24 -11.48
N LEU A 509 39.79 8.94 -11.32
CA LEU A 509 39.98 8.24 -10.05
C LEU A 509 41.48 8.15 -9.68
N LEU A 510 42.32 7.77 -10.61
CA LEU A 510 43.78 7.71 -10.38
C LEU A 510 44.38 9.07 -10.04
N ALA A 511 43.86 10.16 -10.62
CA ALA A 511 44.27 11.53 -10.34
C ALA A 511 43.55 12.16 -9.14
N ASN A 512 42.67 11.44 -8.45
CA ASN A 512 41.79 11.95 -7.37
C ASN A 512 41.02 13.21 -7.78
N ARG A 513 40.38 13.21 -8.95
CA ARG A 513 39.61 14.32 -9.50
C ARG A 513 38.13 13.92 -9.61
N PRO A 514 37.39 13.94 -8.51
CA PRO A 514 35.97 13.57 -8.55
C PRO A 514 35.17 14.59 -9.37
N THR A 515 34.27 14.10 -10.22
CA THR A 515 33.36 14.93 -10.99
C THR A 515 32.16 15.42 -10.16
N GLN A 516 31.86 14.69 -9.09
CA GLN A 516 30.81 15.06 -8.13
C GLN A 516 31.15 14.49 -6.76
N ILE A 517 30.87 15.24 -5.72
CA ILE A 517 30.92 14.78 -4.33
C ILE A 517 29.55 15.07 -3.69
N THR A 518 28.96 14.06 -3.07
CA THR A 518 27.72 14.22 -2.29
C THR A 518 28.03 13.99 -0.82
N ILE A 519 27.67 14.94 0.02
CA ILE A 519 27.81 14.87 1.48
C ILE A 519 26.44 15.02 2.09
N SER A 520 26.06 14.10 2.98
CA SER A 520 24.86 14.22 3.82
C SER A 520 25.26 14.21 5.28
N PHE A 521 25.07 15.34 5.94
CA PHE A 521 25.61 15.59 7.28
C PHE A 521 24.79 15.00 8.43
N GLY A 522 23.63 14.43 8.11
CA GLY A 522 22.63 14.18 9.15
C GLY A 522 22.00 15.49 9.64
N VAL A 523 20.79 15.41 10.10
CA VAL A 523 20.06 16.57 10.62
C VAL A 523 19.97 16.40 12.13
N ARG A 524 20.17 17.47 12.89
CA ARG A 524 19.79 17.43 14.31
C ARG A 524 18.35 16.93 14.41
N PRO A 525 18.02 16.09 15.38
CA PRO A 525 16.68 15.58 15.55
C PRO A 525 15.67 16.70 15.42
N TYR A 526 14.78 16.60 14.45
CA TYR A 526 13.69 17.55 14.26
C TYR A 526 12.35 16.84 14.44
N THR A 527 11.33 17.60 14.77
CA THR A 527 9.97 17.09 14.88
C THR A 527 9.05 17.95 14.05
N LEU A 528 8.64 17.39 12.91
CA LEU A 528 7.58 17.96 12.08
C LEU A 528 6.22 17.54 12.61
N TYR A 529 5.25 18.43 12.50
CA TYR A 529 3.86 18.11 12.76
C TYR A 529 2.93 18.85 11.80
N ASN A 530 1.84 18.21 11.49
CA ASN A 530 0.73 18.77 10.74
C ASN A 530 -0.58 18.12 11.18
N TRP A 531 -1.70 18.73 10.86
CA TRP A 531 -3.01 18.19 11.16
C TRP A 531 -3.95 18.30 9.97
N ILE A 532 -4.96 17.46 9.99
CA ILE A 532 -6.03 17.40 9.01
C ILE A 532 -7.33 17.61 9.76
N LEU A 533 -8.17 18.48 9.22
CA LEU A 533 -9.55 18.65 9.62
C LEU A 533 -10.41 18.26 8.43
N GLY A 534 -11.30 17.29 8.60
CA GLY A 534 -12.22 16.84 7.58
C GLY A 534 -13.66 16.96 8.04
N TYR A 535 -14.57 17.40 7.17
CA TYR A 535 -16.00 17.41 7.42
C TYR A 535 -16.72 16.79 6.22
N PHE A 536 -17.81 16.10 6.46
CA PHE A 536 -18.58 15.54 5.36
C PHE A 536 -20.08 15.49 5.67
N VAL A 537 -20.84 15.41 4.58
CA VAL A 537 -22.26 15.00 4.59
C VAL A 537 -22.46 14.03 3.42
N GLN A 538 -23.21 12.97 3.67
CA GLN A 538 -23.59 11.93 2.71
C GLN A 538 -25.06 11.65 2.86
N ASP A 539 -25.81 11.69 1.76
CA ASP A 539 -27.21 11.22 1.71
C ASP A 539 -27.30 10.01 0.77
N ASP A 540 -27.77 8.90 1.28
CA ASP A 540 -28.17 7.74 0.50
C ASP A 540 -29.70 7.84 0.28
N TYR A 541 -30.07 8.51 -0.83
CA TYR A 541 -31.45 8.86 -1.16
C TYR A 541 -32.11 7.80 -2.04
N ARG A 542 -33.15 7.19 -1.53
CA ARG A 542 -33.94 6.21 -2.26
C ARG A 542 -35.02 6.93 -3.09
N VAL A 543 -34.72 7.18 -4.35
CA VAL A 543 -35.67 7.84 -5.28
C VAL A 543 -36.88 6.93 -5.53
N THR A 544 -36.62 5.67 -5.81
CA THR A 544 -37.62 4.62 -6.01
C THR A 544 -37.12 3.30 -5.40
N ASP A 545 -37.96 2.26 -5.37
CA ASP A 545 -37.56 0.91 -4.95
C ASP A 545 -36.42 0.30 -5.79
N ARG A 546 -36.14 0.87 -6.95
CA ARG A 546 -35.12 0.37 -7.89
C ARG A 546 -33.96 1.33 -8.08
N LEU A 547 -34.08 2.59 -7.65
CA LEU A 547 -33.07 3.61 -7.87
C LEU A 547 -32.64 4.22 -6.54
N MET A 548 -31.36 4.12 -6.24
CA MET A 548 -30.67 4.79 -5.15
C MET A 548 -29.70 5.83 -5.73
N LEU A 549 -29.70 7.02 -5.16
CA LEU A 549 -28.67 8.04 -5.37
C LEU A 549 -27.79 8.11 -4.13
N ASN A 550 -26.48 8.23 -4.34
CA ASN A 550 -25.49 8.45 -3.28
C ASN A 550 -24.90 9.85 -3.50
N LEU A 551 -25.27 10.80 -2.65
CA LEU A 551 -24.91 12.22 -2.78
C LEU A 551 -24.01 12.60 -1.61
N GLY A 552 -22.77 12.95 -1.89
CA GLY A 552 -21.80 13.28 -0.87
C GLY A 552 -21.05 14.57 -1.14
N LEU A 553 -20.75 15.29 -0.06
CA LEU A 553 -19.83 16.41 -0.07
C LEU A 553 -18.86 16.27 1.10
N ARG A 554 -17.57 16.37 0.81
CA ARG A 554 -16.52 16.38 1.81
C ARG A 554 -15.69 17.65 1.68
N TYR A 555 -15.29 18.19 2.81
CA TYR A 555 -14.31 19.26 2.92
C TYR A 555 -13.13 18.77 3.75
N ASP A 556 -11.90 18.95 3.27
CA ASP A 556 -10.70 18.65 4.03
C ASP A 556 -9.78 19.88 4.08
N TYR A 557 -9.30 20.22 5.26
CA TYR A 557 -8.24 21.19 5.46
C TYR A 557 -6.96 20.48 5.89
N PHE A 558 -5.89 20.70 5.15
CA PHE A 558 -4.56 20.16 5.44
C PHE A 558 -3.66 21.30 5.89
N SER A 559 -3.23 21.27 7.15
CA SER A 559 -2.34 22.32 7.66
C SER A 559 -0.98 22.24 6.96
N VAL A 560 -0.37 23.39 6.74
CA VAL A 560 1.04 23.46 6.35
C VAL A 560 1.90 22.84 7.44
N PRO A 561 2.87 21.95 7.12
CA PRO A 561 3.76 21.36 8.12
C PRO A 561 4.53 22.44 8.90
N LYS A 562 4.69 22.20 10.20
CA LYS A 562 5.50 23.03 11.10
C LYS A 562 6.56 22.17 11.77
N GLU A 563 7.68 22.80 12.14
CA GLU A 563 8.71 22.17 12.96
C GLU A 563 8.63 22.72 14.39
N LYS A 564 8.81 21.85 15.39
CA LYS A 564 8.63 22.16 16.82
C LYS A 564 9.46 23.36 17.29
N ASN A 565 10.68 23.51 16.77
CA ASN A 565 11.62 24.57 17.15
C ASN A 565 11.69 25.70 16.10
N LYS A 566 10.71 25.77 15.17
CA LYS A 566 10.63 26.76 14.08
C LYS A 566 11.85 26.78 13.16
N ARG A 567 12.37 25.61 12.81
CA ARG A 567 13.56 25.45 11.98
C ARG A 567 13.25 25.27 10.49
N LEU A 568 11.98 25.39 10.08
CA LEU A 568 11.58 25.28 8.69
C LEU A 568 11.70 26.62 7.98
N PHE A 569 12.30 26.60 6.80
CA PHE A 569 12.43 27.76 5.94
C PHE A 569 12.17 27.34 4.48
N ASN A 570 11.50 28.20 3.73
CA ASN A 570 11.45 28.09 2.27
C ASN A 570 12.26 29.23 1.66
N ARG A 571 12.79 29.06 0.47
CA ARG A 571 13.59 30.08 -0.21
C ARG A 571 12.73 30.91 -1.17
N THR A 572 13.10 32.16 -1.37
CA THR A 572 12.51 33.09 -2.35
C THR A 572 13.56 33.51 -3.39
N GLY A 573 13.12 34.08 -4.51
CA GLY A 573 13.98 34.53 -5.58
C GLY A 573 13.72 33.80 -6.90
N PRO A 574 14.52 34.05 -7.97
CA PRO A 574 14.41 33.33 -9.21
C PRO A 574 14.49 31.83 -8.96
N PHE A 575 13.49 31.07 -9.43
CA PHE A 575 13.38 29.63 -9.18
C PHE A 575 13.27 29.26 -7.69
N GLY A 576 12.86 30.16 -6.81
CA GLY A 576 12.85 29.96 -5.38
C GLY A 576 14.25 30.01 -4.72
N ILE A 577 15.28 30.42 -5.42
CA ILE A 577 16.64 30.56 -4.86
C ILE A 577 16.80 31.96 -4.29
N GLY A 578 16.88 32.09 -2.98
CA GLY A 578 17.00 33.34 -2.26
C GLY A 578 17.18 33.12 -0.77
N PRO A 579 17.18 34.17 0.06
CA PRO A 579 17.25 34.01 1.50
C PRO A 579 16.08 33.21 2.04
N TYR A 580 16.28 32.54 3.16
CA TYR A 580 15.21 31.87 3.86
C TYR A 580 14.14 32.85 4.31
N THR A 581 12.88 32.46 4.15
CA THR A 581 11.71 33.25 4.57
C THR A 581 10.96 32.55 5.69
N ASP A 582 9.87 33.14 6.14
CA ASP A 582 9.00 32.76 7.23
C ASP A 582 9.08 31.26 7.66
N PRO A 583 9.57 30.97 8.89
CA PRO A 583 9.67 29.62 9.41
C PRO A 583 8.32 28.96 9.71
N ASP A 584 7.24 29.71 9.71
CA ASP A 584 5.88 29.23 9.98
C ASP A 584 5.09 28.88 8.70
N SER A 585 5.62 29.18 7.48
CA SER A 585 4.89 28.95 6.24
C SER A 585 5.82 28.61 5.06
N ILE A 586 6.03 27.31 4.83
CA ILE A 586 6.85 26.83 3.71
C ILE A 586 6.12 26.90 2.35
N TYR A 587 4.79 26.98 2.33
CA TYR A 587 3.94 27.23 1.16
C TYR A 587 2.60 27.83 1.60
N ASP A 588 1.81 28.33 0.65
CA ASP A 588 0.52 28.97 0.93
C ASP A 588 -0.52 27.92 1.32
N ALA A 589 -1.22 28.13 2.44
CA ALA A 589 -2.28 27.23 2.88
C ALA A 589 -3.45 27.22 1.90
N ASN A 590 -3.98 26.04 1.61
CA ASN A 590 -5.19 25.88 0.81
C ASN A 590 -6.40 25.63 1.73
N TYR A 591 -7.46 26.44 1.55
CA TYR A 591 -8.68 26.37 2.37
C TYR A 591 -9.90 25.89 1.57
N LEU A 592 -9.75 25.52 0.28
CA LEU A 592 -10.88 25.25 -0.62
C LEU A 592 -10.88 23.83 -1.19
N ASP A 593 -10.55 22.83 -0.36
CA ASP A 593 -10.52 21.43 -0.79
C ASP A 593 -11.90 20.77 -0.59
N LEU A 594 -12.86 21.20 -1.41
CA LEU A 594 -14.17 20.55 -1.51
C LEU A 594 -14.12 19.36 -2.45
N SER A 595 -14.73 18.25 -2.04
CA SER A 595 -14.74 16.94 -2.71
C SER A 595 -16.17 16.42 -2.89
N PRO A 596 -16.91 16.87 -3.94
CA PRO A 596 -18.22 16.35 -4.28
C PRO A 596 -18.13 14.92 -4.80
N ARG A 597 -19.13 14.09 -4.47
CA ARG A 597 -19.27 12.69 -4.87
C ARG A 597 -20.72 12.40 -5.23
N LEU A 598 -20.93 11.91 -6.43
CA LEU A 598 -22.24 11.61 -7.00
C LEU A 598 -22.24 10.16 -7.46
N GLY A 599 -23.21 9.40 -7.05
CA GLY A 599 -23.36 8.02 -7.45
C GLY A 599 -24.82 7.60 -7.60
N PHE A 600 -25.02 6.54 -8.36
CA PHE A 600 -26.32 5.89 -8.46
C PHE A 600 -26.18 4.38 -8.52
N ALA A 601 -27.20 3.67 -8.03
CA ALA A 601 -27.40 2.24 -8.20
C ALA A 601 -28.84 1.99 -8.67
N TRP A 602 -28.98 1.45 -9.88
CA TRP A 602 -30.26 1.17 -10.49
C TRP A 602 -30.46 -0.34 -10.70
N SER A 603 -31.39 -0.92 -9.95
CA SER A 603 -31.82 -2.29 -10.10
C SER A 603 -32.79 -2.41 -11.29
N ALA A 604 -32.25 -2.53 -12.51
CA ALA A 604 -33.04 -2.65 -13.75
C ALA A 604 -33.96 -3.87 -13.68
N THR A 605 -33.48 -4.97 -13.10
CA THR A 605 -34.25 -6.16 -12.71
C THR A 605 -33.77 -6.66 -11.34
N PRO A 606 -34.44 -7.60 -10.68
CA PRO A 606 -33.96 -8.21 -9.43
C PRO A 606 -32.56 -8.85 -9.53
N LYS A 607 -32.13 -9.19 -10.75
CA LYS A 607 -30.84 -9.85 -11.02
C LYS A 607 -29.85 -9.00 -11.83
N LEU A 608 -30.20 -7.76 -12.19
CA LEU A 608 -29.38 -6.87 -13.01
C LEU A 608 -29.33 -5.48 -12.38
N VAL A 609 -28.14 -5.02 -12.05
CA VAL A 609 -27.88 -3.70 -11.46
C VAL A 609 -26.92 -2.93 -12.34
N VAL A 610 -27.25 -1.69 -12.66
CA VAL A 610 -26.36 -0.71 -13.29
C VAL A 610 -25.94 0.29 -12.24
N ARG A 611 -24.64 0.52 -12.10
CA ARG A 611 -24.09 1.46 -11.12
C ARG A 611 -23.15 2.42 -11.83
N GLY A 612 -23.13 3.64 -11.37
CA GLY A 612 -22.19 4.62 -11.90
C GLY A 612 -22.02 5.79 -10.96
N GLY A 613 -20.95 6.53 -11.16
CA GLY A 613 -20.67 7.68 -10.34
C GLY A 613 -19.48 8.49 -10.82
N PHE A 614 -19.36 9.67 -10.23
CA PHE A 614 -18.26 10.61 -10.41
C PHE A 614 -17.93 11.24 -9.07
N GLY A 615 -16.64 11.50 -8.80
CA GLY A 615 -16.24 12.20 -7.58
C GLY A 615 -14.86 12.82 -7.67
N LYS A 616 -14.67 13.87 -6.86
CA LYS A 616 -13.35 14.41 -6.53
C LYS A 616 -12.89 13.82 -5.19
N PHE A 617 -11.63 13.45 -5.12
CA PHE A 617 -11.02 12.82 -3.95
C PHE A 617 -9.70 13.52 -3.66
N THR A 618 -9.62 14.23 -2.54
CA THR A 618 -8.44 15.00 -2.14
C THR A 618 -7.64 14.24 -1.10
N SER A 619 -6.32 14.33 -1.19
CA SER A 619 -5.39 13.81 -0.19
C SER A 619 -4.33 14.87 0.13
N SER A 620 -3.41 14.56 1.02
CA SER A 620 -2.38 15.47 1.46
C SER A 620 -1.03 15.10 0.86
N HIS A 621 -0.24 16.08 0.43
CA HIS A 621 1.18 15.87 0.18
C HIS A 621 1.91 15.25 1.37
N ASN A 622 1.40 15.47 2.56
CA ASN A 622 1.96 14.96 3.80
C ASN A 622 1.70 13.47 4.03
N HIS A 623 0.66 12.91 3.39
CA HIS A 623 0.40 11.46 3.40
C HIS A 623 1.43 10.67 2.57
N PHE A 624 2.05 11.29 1.59
CA PHE A 624 2.94 10.65 0.63
C PHE A 624 4.41 10.55 1.10
N GLY A 625 4.66 10.47 2.39
CA GLY A 625 6.02 10.55 2.94
C GLY A 625 6.61 11.98 2.85
N GLY A 626 5.77 12.91 2.40
CA GLY A 626 6.15 14.20 1.95
C GLY A 626 6.69 15.16 3.00
N PRO A 627 6.16 15.26 4.24
CA PRO A 627 6.69 16.28 5.17
C PRO A 627 8.17 16.10 5.39
N VAL A 628 8.62 14.86 5.55
CA VAL A 628 10.01 14.54 5.83
C VAL A 628 10.91 14.86 4.63
N GLU A 629 10.54 14.42 3.43
CA GLU A 629 11.35 14.66 2.23
C GLU A 629 11.25 16.11 1.74
N LEU A 630 10.04 16.71 1.78
CA LEU A 630 9.82 18.09 1.39
C LEU A 630 10.62 19.06 2.26
N VAL A 631 10.73 18.79 3.55
CA VAL A 631 11.34 19.73 4.52
C VAL A 631 12.74 19.32 4.93
N GLN A 632 13.23 18.15 4.58
CA GLN A 632 14.53 17.64 5.01
C GLN A 632 15.67 18.62 4.72
N ASN A 633 15.62 19.31 3.59
CA ASN A 633 16.59 20.32 3.18
C ASN A 633 16.08 21.76 3.31
N ALA A 634 14.85 21.95 3.80
CA ALA A 634 14.29 23.26 4.11
C ALA A 634 14.52 23.65 5.59
N LEU A 635 15.45 22.99 6.28
CA LEU A 635 15.85 23.32 7.63
C LEU A 635 16.93 24.41 7.61
N ASP A 636 17.12 25.08 8.74
CA ASP A 636 18.11 26.13 8.96
C ASP A 636 19.58 25.68 8.76
N GLU A 637 19.83 24.38 8.79
CA GLU A 637 21.13 23.77 8.49
C GLU A 637 21.05 22.89 7.23
N PRO A 638 22.06 22.96 6.32
CA PRO A 638 22.10 22.08 5.17
C PRO A 638 22.35 20.66 5.64
N ASN A 639 21.51 19.70 5.22
CA ASN A 639 21.73 18.29 5.52
C ASN A 639 22.41 17.56 4.36
N ARG A 640 22.37 18.12 3.15
CA ARG A 640 22.98 17.52 1.96
C ARG A 640 23.53 18.60 1.03
N VAL A 641 24.77 18.42 0.61
CA VAL A 641 25.44 19.29 -0.37
C VAL A 641 25.99 18.43 -1.50
N VAL A 642 25.89 18.94 -2.71
CA VAL A 642 26.48 18.32 -3.90
C VAL A 642 27.48 19.27 -4.51
N PHE A 643 28.76 18.89 -4.47
CA PHE A 643 29.85 19.63 -5.09
C PHE A 643 30.08 19.11 -6.51
N SER A 644 30.16 19.99 -7.48
CA SER A 644 30.67 19.70 -8.82
C SER A 644 32.19 19.56 -8.79
N GLN A 645 32.81 19.12 -9.90
CA GLN A 645 34.28 19.01 -10.02
C GLN A 645 35.00 20.30 -9.70
N LEU A 646 34.52 21.41 -10.25
CA LEU A 646 35.16 22.73 -10.06
C LEU A 646 35.02 23.21 -8.62
N GLU A 647 33.86 22.97 -7.99
CA GLU A 647 33.65 23.29 -6.58
C GLU A 647 34.54 22.43 -5.68
N ALA A 648 34.63 21.12 -5.95
CA ALA A 648 35.52 20.22 -5.20
C ALA A 648 36.99 20.68 -5.28
N GLN A 649 37.45 21.09 -6.44
CA GLN A 649 38.79 21.64 -6.63
C GLN A 649 38.99 22.97 -5.88
N ARG A 650 38.02 23.88 -6.00
CA ARG A 650 38.02 25.19 -5.31
C ARG A 650 38.12 25.06 -3.78
N TYR A 651 37.40 24.09 -3.21
CA TYR A 651 37.39 23.87 -1.76
C TYR A 651 38.38 22.82 -1.28
N GLY A 652 39.22 22.29 -2.18
CA GLY A 652 40.24 21.30 -1.83
C GLY A 652 39.71 19.98 -1.33
N ILE A 653 38.47 19.59 -1.74
CA ILE A 653 37.83 18.35 -1.29
C ILE A 653 38.28 17.20 -2.19
N THR A 654 39.01 16.25 -1.62
CA THR A 654 39.56 15.07 -2.30
C THR A 654 39.10 13.77 -1.59
N TYR A 655 39.22 12.66 -2.28
CA TYR A 655 38.98 11.34 -1.69
C TYR A 655 40.21 10.90 -0.83
N PRO A 656 39.99 10.37 0.39
CA PRO A 656 38.76 10.32 1.13
C PRO A 656 38.49 11.63 1.90
N THR A 657 37.24 11.84 2.32
CA THR A 657 36.88 12.90 3.28
C THR A 657 35.86 12.38 4.29
N THR A 658 35.58 13.20 5.29
CA THR A 658 34.53 12.92 6.29
C THR A 658 33.49 14.04 6.30
N ASN A 659 32.27 13.72 6.74
CA ASN A 659 31.23 14.73 6.93
C ASN A 659 31.72 15.86 7.85
N ALA A 660 32.44 15.54 8.93
CA ALA A 660 32.99 16.49 9.88
C ALA A 660 34.01 17.45 9.25
N ALA A 661 34.83 16.98 8.30
CA ALA A 661 35.82 17.82 7.63
C ALA A 661 35.18 18.85 6.67
N VAL A 662 34.07 18.48 6.03
CA VAL A 662 33.39 19.33 5.04
C VAL A 662 32.37 20.28 5.68
N LEU A 663 31.79 19.92 6.82
CA LEU A 663 30.74 20.72 7.49
C LEU A 663 31.15 22.18 7.77
N PRO A 664 32.35 22.49 8.25
CA PRO A 664 32.78 23.89 8.45
C PRO A 664 32.83 24.70 7.16
N LEU A 665 33.18 24.10 6.03
CA LEU A 665 33.20 24.78 4.73
C LEU A 665 31.81 25.25 4.30
N VAL A 666 30.79 24.47 4.63
CA VAL A 666 29.38 24.79 4.29
C VAL A 666 28.79 25.78 5.31
N LYS A 667 29.03 25.59 6.61
CA LYS A 667 28.51 26.47 7.67
C LYS A 667 29.22 27.84 7.73
N GLY A 668 30.47 27.90 7.36
CA GLY A 668 31.28 29.13 7.36
C GLY A 668 30.99 30.07 6.17
N GLY A 669 30.01 29.77 5.33
CA GLY A 669 29.68 30.54 4.12
C GLY A 669 30.70 30.40 2.99
N GLY A 670 31.68 29.51 3.14
CA GLY A 670 32.72 29.24 2.11
C GLY A 670 32.29 28.19 1.08
N GLY A 671 31.25 27.41 1.34
CA GLY A 671 30.75 26.39 0.42
C GLY A 671 29.46 26.78 -0.30
N PRO A 672 29.06 26.05 -1.36
CA PRO A 672 27.82 26.34 -2.06
C PRO A 672 26.61 26.09 -1.17
N ILE A 673 25.67 27.03 -1.19
CA ILE A 673 24.44 26.94 -0.41
C ILE A 673 23.56 25.83 -1.03
N ALA A 674 23.21 24.87 -0.20
CA ALA A 674 22.34 23.75 -0.60
C ALA A 674 20.94 23.91 -0.03
N GLY A 675 19.99 23.15 -0.55
CA GLY A 675 18.65 23.06 0.04
C GLY A 675 17.59 22.49 -0.85
N THR A 676 16.42 22.36 -0.26
CA THR A 676 15.16 22.07 -0.96
C THR A 676 14.38 23.39 -1.11
N VAL A 677 13.75 23.57 -2.24
CA VAL A 677 12.83 24.67 -2.51
C VAL A 677 11.45 24.10 -2.81
N ILE A 678 10.43 24.66 -2.20
CA ILE A 678 9.04 24.27 -2.38
C ILE A 678 8.31 25.44 -3.03
N SER A 679 7.54 25.17 -4.07
CA SER A 679 6.69 26.19 -4.71
C SER A 679 5.78 26.86 -3.68
N ARG A 680 5.70 28.19 -3.68
CA ARG A 680 4.75 28.91 -2.80
C ARG A 680 3.32 28.51 -3.05
N HIS A 681 2.95 28.33 -4.32
CA HIS A 681 1.67 27.75 -4.71
C HIS A 681 1.83 26.23 -4.79
N PHE A 682 1.37 25.53 -3.76
CA PHE A 682 1.51 24.11 -3.60
C PHE A 682 0.16 23.46 -3.21
N PRO A 683 -0.82 23.43 -4.16
CA PRO A 683 -2.16 22.94 -3.92
C PRO A 683 -2.14 21.45 -3.58
N GLN A 684 -3.09 20.99 -2.76
CA GLN A 684 -3.20 19.58 -2.39
C GLN A 684 -3.50 18.72 -3.62
N PRO A 685 -2.95 17.49 -3.67
CA PRO A 685 -3.23 16.55 -4.75
C PRO A 685 -4.66 16.02 -4.62
N TYR A 686 -5.31 15.86 -5.77
CA TYR A 686 -6.62 15.25 -5.84
C TYR A 686 -6.75 14.34 -7.06
N SER A 687 -7.72 13.44 -7.03
CA SER A 687 -8.12 12.67 -8.20
C SER A 687 -9.58 12.93 -8.56
N LEU A 688 -9.85 12.95 -9.85
CA LEU A 688 -11.19 12.83 -10.42
C LEU A 688 -11.40 11.38 -10.81
N GLN A 689 -12.43 10.77 -10.26
CA GLN A 689 -12.76 9.37 -10.54
C GLN A 689 -14.14 9.26 -11.15
N TRP A 690 -14.31 8.33 -12.07
CA TRP A 690 -15.59 7.98 -12.66
C TRP A 690 -15.67 6.48 -12.92
N THR A 691 -16.86 5.94 -12.77
CA THR A 691 -17.13 4.52 -13.02
C THR A 691 -18.52 4.34 -13.61
N LEU A 692 -18.62 3.31 -14.46
CA LEU A 692 -19.90 2.77 -14.91
C LEU A 692 -19.78 1.25 -14.92
N SER A 693 -20.64 0.56 -14.18
CA SER A 693 -20.63 -0.90 -14.11
C SER A 693 -22.00 -1.51 -14.32
N VAL A 694 -21.99 -2.73 -14.84
CA VAL A 694 -23.16 -3.60 -14.99
C VAL A 694 -22.87 -4.89 -14.24
N ALA A 695 -23.65 -5.19 -13.21
CA ALA A 695 -23.55 -6.40 -12.42
C ALA A 695 -24.80 -7.28 -12.63
N ARG A 696 -24.58 -8.57 -12.89
CA ARG A 696 -25.64 -9.56 -13.10
C ARG A 696 -25.48 -10.73 -12.16
N GLN A 697 -26.52 -11.07 -11.45
CA GLN A 697 -26.65 -12.35 -10.74
C GLN A 697 -27.01 -13.43 -11.76
N ILE A 698 -26.13 -14.44 -11.90
CA ILE A 698 -26.32 -15.57 -12.83
C ILE A 698 -27.15 -16.65 -12.16
N THR A 699 -26.70 -17.08 -10.98
CA THR A 699 -27.40 -18.00 -10.07
C THR A 699 -27.49 -17.39 -8.66
N PRO A 700 -28.16 -17.99 -7.68
CA PRO A 700 -28.15 -17.47 -6.31
C PRO A 700 -26.75 -17.31 -5.69
N ASP A 701 -25.79 -18.13 -6.12
CA ASP A 701 -24.40 -18.16 -5.65
C ASP A 701 -23.39 -17.53 -6.58
N MET A 702 -23.78 -17.13 -7.82
CA MET A 702 -22.88 -16.61 -8.85
C MET A 702 -23.25 -15.22 -9.33
N SER A 703 -22.24 -14.38 -9.52
CA SER A 703 -22.38 -13.06 -10.14
C SER A 703 -21.24 -12.76 -11.11
N PHE A 704 -21.55 -11.91 -12.09
CA PHE A 704 -20.58 -11.30 -12.99
C PHE A 704 -20.79 -9.79 -13.02
N GLU A 705 -19.69 -9.05 -12.97
CA GLU A 705 -19.67 -7.59 -13.09
C GLU A 705 -18.65 -7.17 -14.13
N SER A 706 -19.03 -6.22 -14.98
CA SER A 706 -18.17 -5.55 -15.95
C SER A 706 -18.23 -4.05 -15.71
N ALA A 707 -17.07 -3.41 -15.56
CA ALA A 707 -16.95 -2.00 -15.24
C ALA A 707 -15.94 -1.28 -16.12
N TYR A 708 -16.27 -0.06 -16.52
CA TYR A 708 -15.30 0.92 -16.99
C TYR A 708 -14.95 1.85 -15.83
N VAL A 709 -13.64 2.01 -15.58
CA VAL A 709 -13.10 2.81 -14.48
C VAL A 709 -12.07 3.80 -15.01
N GLY A 710 -12.25 5.06 -14.68
CA GLY A 710 -11.28 6.11 -14.96
C GLY A 710 -10.83 6.82 -13.69
N ASN A 711 -9.56 7.20 -13.65
CA ASN A 711 -8.96 7.98 -12.58
C ASN A 711 -7.97 8.99 -13.16
N HIS A 712 -8.10 10.24 -12.77
CA HIS A 712 -7.19 11.31 -13.15
C HIS A 712 -6.70 12.06 -11.92
N ALA A 713 -5.50 11.71 -11.46
CA ALA A 713 -4.81 12.42 -10.39
C ALA A 713 -4.12 13.67 -10.93
N VAL A 714 -4.22 14.75 -10.18
CA VAL A 714 -3.68 16.08 -10.49
C VAL A 714 -3.01 16.65 -9.25
N HIS A 715 -2.05 17.53 -9.45
CA HIS A 715 -1.29 18.19 -8.38
C HIS A 715 -0.46 17.24 -7.51
N ALA A 716 -0.13 16.05 -8.01
CA ALA A 716 0.89 15.25 -7.35
C ALA A 716 2.28 15.90 -7.50
N ASN A 717 3.24 15.46 -6.69
CA ASN A 717 4.56 16.11 -6.65
C ASN A 717 5.39 15.80 -7.90
N ILE A 718 6.05 16.83 -8.42
CA ILE A 718 7.23 16.71 -9.30
C ILE A 718 8.44 17.30 -8.58
N VAL A 719 9.57 16.65 -8.70
CA VAL A 719 10.87 17.19 -8.29
C VAL A 719 11.65 17.61 -9.51
N ARG A 720 11.97 18.89 -9.61
CA ARG A 720 12.92 19.39 -10.61
C ARG A 720 14.26 19.69 -9.93
N LYS A 721 15.33 19.33 -10.57
CA LYS A 721 16.66 19.72 -10.13
C LYS A 721 17.02 21.05 -10.79
N ILE A 722 16.95 22.13 -10.03
CA ILE A 722 17.31 23.47 -10.46
C ILE A 722 18.76 23.77 -10.11
N ASN A 723 19.36 24.72 -10.77
CA ASN A 723 20.80 25.04 -10.67
C ASN A 723 21.72 23.86 -10.99
N GLN A 724 21.30 22.98 -11.92
CA GLN A 724 22.19 21.95 -12.46
C GLN A 724 23.35 22.59 -13.23
N VAL A 725 24.47 21.90 -13.32
CA VAL A 725 25.58 22.30 -14.17
C VAL A 725 25.11 22.39 -15.62
N ASP A 726 25.54 23.43 -16.35
CA ASP A 726 25.25 23.54 -17.78
C ASP A 726 25.87 22.37 -18.54
N ARG A 727 25.16 21.87 -19.55
CA ARG A 727 25.50 20.65 -20.27
C ARG A 727 26.81 20.76 -21.08
N ILE A 728 27.20 21.96 -21.44
CA ILE A 728 28.39 22.24 -22.28
C ILE A 728 29.53 22.73 -21.41
N THR A 729 29.30 23.78 -20.63
CA THR A 729 30.37 24.46 -19.86
C THR A 729 30.68 23.75 -18.54
N GLY A 730 29.77 22.98 -17.99
CA GLY A 730 29.89 22.36 -16.66
C GLY A 730 29.74 23.35 -15.49
N LEU A 731 29.42 24.61 -15.78
CA LEU A 731 29.20 25.65 -14.77
C LEU A 731 27.75 25.68 -14.32
N ARG A 732 27.50 26.10 -13.09
CA ARG A 732 26.15 26.36 -12.62
C ARG A 732 25.68 27.76 -13.00
N PRO A 733 24.40 27.95 -13.34
CA PRO A 733 23.82 29.29 -13.53
C PRO A 733 24.04 30.25 -12.36
N PHE A 734 23.99 29.70 -11.12
CA PHE A 734 24.19 30.43 -9.88
C PHE A 734 25.36 29.76 -9.10
N PRO A 735 26.62 30.19 -9.29
CA PRO A 735 27.79 29.50 -8.74
C PRO A 735 27.87 29.46 -7.21
N GLU A 736 27.22 30.40 -6.55
CA GLU A 736 27.15 30.48 -5.10
C GLU A 736 26.21 29.43 -4.47
N TYR A 737 25.44 28.72 -5.29
CA TYR A 737 24.51 27.71 -4.85
C TYR A 737 24.88 26.33 -5.40
N SER A 738 24.56 25.30 -4.62
CA SER A 738 24.57 23.90 -5.05
C SER A 738 23.37 23.59 -5.96
N GLU A 739 23.24 22.35 -6.38
CA GLU A 739 22.02 21.84 -7.00
C GLU A 739 20.88 21.82 -5.96
N PHE A 740 19.71 22.39 -6.33
CA PHE A 740 18.51 22.36 -5.51
C PHE A 740 17.49 21.36 -6.03
N ARG A 741 16.75 20.75 -5.12
CA ARG A 741 15.51 20.05 -5.41
C ARG A 741 14.35 21.03 -5.29
N TYR A 742 13.68 21.31 -6.39
CA TYR A 742 12.50 22.17 -6.45
C TYR A 742 11.25 21.31 -6.54
N TYR A 743 10.42 21.36 -5.52
CA TYR A 743 9.15 20.63 -5.44
C TYR A 743 8.01 21.51 -5.94
N GLU A 744 7.23 20.99 -6.87
CA GLU A 744 6.01 21.64 -7.36
C GLU A 744 4.88 20.59 -7.51
N ALA A 745 3.63 21.05 -7.34
CA ALA A 745 2.43 20.22 -7.45
C ALA A 745 1.91 20.22 -8.89
N SER A 746 2.64 19.61 -9.83
CA SER A 746 2.32 19.61 -11.26
C SER A 746 2.28 18.24 -11.92
N GLU A 747 2.49 17.16 -11.19
CA GLU A 747 2.34 15.78 -11.69
C GLU A 747 0.89 15.47 -12.01
N SER A 748 0.69 14.72 -13.10
CA SER A 748 -0.61 14.21 -13.52
C SER A 748 -0.51 12.74 -13.87
N VAL A 749 -1.39 11.93 -13.28
CA VAL A 749 -1.51 10.49 -13.56
C VAL A 749 -2.90 10.21 -14.12
N ARG A 750 -2.97 9.49 -15.24
CA ARG A 750 -4.23 9.09 -15.87
C ARG A 750 -4.31 7.58 -15.99
N TYR A 751 -5.39 7.03 -15.50
CA TYR A 751 -5.72 5.61 -15.58
C TYR A 751 -7.07 5.43 -16.26
N ASN A 752 -7.14 4.46 -17.18
CA ASN A 752 -8.40 3.99 -17.76
C ASN A 752 -8.35 2.47 -17.81
N ALA A 753 -9.44 1.82 -17.41
CA ALA A 753 -9.51 0.37 -17.37
C ALA A 753 -10.89 -0.17 -17.69
N TRP A 754 -10.89 -1.35 -18.28
CA TRP A 754 -12.03 -2.25 -18.33
C TRP A 754 -11.76 -3.40 -17.36
N GLN A 755 -12.62 -3.53 -16.34
CA GLN A 755 -12.49 -4.45 -15.22
C GLN A 755 -13.66 -5.44 -15.27
N ASN A 756 -13.37 -6.73 -15.17
CA ASN A 756 -14.36 -7.78 -15.13
C ASN A 756 -14.14 -8.66 -13.90
N THR A 757 -15.21 -8.93 -13.18
CA THR A 757 -15.18 -9.73 -11.94
C THR A 757 -16.24 -10.81 -12.00
N PHE A 758 -15.83 -12.06 -11.88
CA PHE A 758 -16.69 -13.21 -11.64
C PHE A 758 -16.54 -13.68 -10.20
N ARG A 759 -17.65 -13.95 -9.52
CA ARG A 759 -17.66 -14.48 -8.16
C ARG A 759 -18.64 -15.62 -8.03
N ARG A 760 -18.19 -16.71 -7.43
CA ARG A 760 -19.02 -17.78 -6.91
C ARG A 760 -18.78 -17.93 -5.42
N ARG A 761 -19.83 -17.79 -4.63
CA ARG A 761 -19.80 -18.09 -3.19
C ARG A 761 -19.60 -19.57 -2.96
N PHE A 762 -19.21 -19.92 -1.73
CA PHE A 762 -19.08 -21.30 -1.35
C PHE A 762 -20.46 -22.02 -1.46
N ALA A 763 -20.60 -22.87 -2.45
CA ALA A 763 -21.79 -23.67 -2.71
C ALA A 763 -21.39 -25.01 -3.31
N ALA A 764 -22.01 -26.10 -2.85
CA ALA A 764 -21.71 -27.46 -3.27
C ALA A 764 -20.20 -27.82 -3.21
N GLY A 765 -19.50 -27.31 -2.18
CA GLY A 765 -18.09 -27.56 -1.94
C GLY A 765 -17.13 -26.71 -2.78
N LEU A 766 -17.60 -25.80 -3.65
CA LEU A 766 -16.76 -24.96 -4.49
C LEU A 766 -17.02 -23.47 -4.22
N GLN A 767 -15.94 -22.73 -3.96
CA GLN A 767 -15.86 -21.27 -4.04
C GLN A 767 -14.88 -20.89 -5.14
N MET A 768 -15.17 -19.82 -5.90
CA MET A 768 -14.28 -19.36 -6.98
C MET A 768 -14.41 -17.84 -7.18
N GLY A 769 -13.30 -17.19 -7.48
CA GLY A 769 -13.24 -15.80 -7.94
C GLY A 769 -12.37 -15.70 -9.18
N ALA A 770 -12.71 -14.81 -10.11
CA ALA A 770 -11.85 -14.47 -11.24
C ALA A 770 -11.97 -12.97 -11.54
N VAL A 771 -10.83 -12.33 -11.77
CA VAL A 771 -10.74 -10.91 -12.11
C VAL A 771 -9.87 -10.75 -13.34
N TYR A 772 -10.35 -9.97 -14.30
CA TYR A 772 -9.57 -9.55 -15.46
C TYR A 772 -9.65 -8.04 -15.60
N THR A 773 -8.47 -7.41 -15.70
CA THR A 773 -8.34 -5.96 -15.91
C THR A 773 -7.52 -5.70 -17.18
N TRP A 774 -8.07 -4.92 -18.09
CA TRP A 774 -7.35 -4.31 -19.19
C TRP A 774 -7.21 -2.82 -18.91
N ALA A 775 -5.97 -2.35 -18.71
CA ALA A 775 -5.71 -1.01 -18.21
C ALA A 775 -4.59 -0.29 -18.94
N HIS A 776 -4.62 1.04 -18.85
CA HIS A 776 -3.51 1.90 -19.26
C HIS A 776 -3.32 3.06 -18.30
N THR A 777 -2.07 3.18 -17.79
CA THR A 777 -1.67 4.25 -16.88
C THR A 777 -0.55 5.08 -17.48
N ILE A 778 -0.77 6.40 -17.55
CA ILE A 778 0.20 7.38 -18.05
C ILE A 778 0.55 8.36 -16.93
N SER A 779 1.83 8.68 -16.77
CA SER A 779 2.36 9.66 -15.80
C SER A 779 3.52 10.46 -16.41
N TYR A 780 4.01 11.47 -15.71
CA TYR A 780 5.18 12.26 -16.10
C TYR A 780 6.43 11.89 -15.31
N THR A 781 6.30 11.17 -14.21
CA THR A 781 7.44 10.74 -13.39
C THR A 781 7.53 9.22 -13.30
N ASN A 782 8.70 8.71 -12.91
CA ASN A 782 8.95 7.29 -12.65
C ASN A 782 8.93 7.00 -11.14
N ALA A 783 7.97 7.59 -10.43
CA ALA A 783 7.88 7.48 -9.00
C ALA A 783 7.29 6.13 -8.55
N ALA A 784 7.89 5.55 -7.54
CA ALA A 784 7.31 4.41 -6.81
C ALA A 784 6.19 4.85 -5.85
N ASN A 785 6.13 6.13 -5.52
CA ASN A 785 5.09 6.78 -4.74
C ASN A 785 4.90 8.24 -5.22
N LEU A 786 3.77 8.87 -4.90
CA LEU A 786 3.44 10.24 -5.33
C LEU A 786 4.26 11.31 -4.58
N GLY A 787 4.82 10.97 -3.44
CA GLY A 787 5.57 11.90 -2.58
C GLY A 787 7.04 12.05 -2.95
N LEU A 788 7.63 11.06 -3.61
CA LEU A 788 9.07 10.98 -3.93
C LEU A 788 9.32 10.74 -5.42
N PRO A 789 8.92 11.67 -6.29
CA PRO A 789 9.13 11.51 -7.72
C PRO A 789 10.62 11.58 -8.08
N ASN A 790 11.02 10.77 -9.08
CA ASN A 790 12.32 10.95 -9.70
C ASN A 790 12.33 12.22 -10.57
N PRO A 791 13.42 13.00 -10.59
CA PRO A 791 13.52 14.16 -11.44
C PRO A 791 13.35 13.78 -12.93
N PRO A 792 12.78 14.66 -13.78
CA PRO A 792 12.70 14.42 -15.20
C PRO A 792 14.10 14.46 -15.83
N GLN A 793 14.25 13.84 -17.01
CA GLN A 793 15.48 13.88 -17.81
C GLN A 793 15.88 15.31 -18.20
N ASP A 794 14.87 16.17 -18.43
CA ASP A 794 15.03 17.59 -18.68
C ASP A 794 14.16 18.39 -17.71
N THR A 795 14.81 19.05 -16.78
CA THR A 795 14.16 19.87 -15.74
C THR A 795 13.28 21.00 -16.32
N TRP A 796 13.60 21.49 -17.54
CA TRP A 796 12.87 22.58 -18.18
C TRP A 796 11.76 22.10 -19.14
N ASN A 797 11.77 20.80 -19.50
CA ASN A 797 10.75 20.19 -20.35
C ASN A 797 10.21 18.89 -19.73
N THR A 798 9.48 19.03 -18.63
CA THR A 798 8.88 17.89 -17.92
C THR A 798 7.89 17.12 -18.78
N ARG A 799 7.26 17.77 -19.77
CA ARG A 799 6.30 17.15 -20.71
C ARG A 799 6.94 16.08 -21.60
N ALA A 800 8.25 16.17 -21.86
CA ALA A 800 9.00 15.17 -22.64
C ALA A 800 9.10 13.82 -21.89
N ASP A 801 8.84 13.79 -20.58
CA ASP A 801 8.82 12.59 -19.77
C ASP A 801 7.44 11.91 -19.65
N LYS A 802 6.43 12.42 -20.38
CA LYS A 802 5.13 11.75 -20.47
C LYS A 802 5.28 10.34 -21.07
N GLY A 803 4.87 9.33 -20.32
CA GLY A 803 5.00 7.93 -20.73
C GLY A 803 4.25 6.98 -19.82
N PRO A 804 4.28 5.67 -20.08
CA PRO A 804 3.68 4.68 -19.19
C PRO A 804 4.16 4.82 -17.75
N SER A 805 3.24 4.68 -16.79
CA SER A 805 3.58 4.62 -15.36
C SER A 805 4.38 3.35 -15.06
N PRO A 806 5.23 3.32 -14.02
CA PRO A 806 5.85 2.07 -13.55
C PRO A 806 4.81 1.02 -13.09
N PHE A 807 3.59 1.44 -12.78
CA PHE A 807 2.46 0.56 -12.41
C PHE A 807 1.54 0.23 -13.61
N ASP A 808 1.94 0.54 -14.83
CA ASP A 808 1.15 0.23 -16.03
C ASP A 808 1.30 -1.25 -16.39
N ILE A 809 0.39 -2.08 -15.88
CA ILE A 809 0.20 -3.47 -16.29
C ILE A 809 -0.98 -3.51 -17.25
N ARG A 810 -0.71 -3.85 -18.52
CA ARG A 810 -1.70 -3.75 -19.60
C ARG A 810 -2.83 -4.76 -19.46
N HIS A 811 -2.50 -6.01 -19.18
CA HIS A 811 -3.42 -7.10 -18.93
C HIS A 811 -3.07 -7.78 -17.63
N HIS A 812 -4.05 -7.94 -16.77
CA HIS A 812 -3.91 -8.51 -15.46
C HIS A 812 -5.07 -9.46 -15.20
N PHE A 813 -4.77 -10.74 -15.00
CA PHE A 813 -5.73 -11.80 -14.73
C PHE A 813 -5.37 -12.52 -13.44
N HIS A 814 -6.34 -12.61 -12.54
CA HIS A 814 -6.29 -13.41 -11.33
C HIS A 814 -7.50 -14.30 -11.22
N THR A 815 -7.28 -15.52 -10.72
CA THR A 815 -8.37 -16.40 -10.29
C THR A 815 -7.95 -17.15 -9.06
N ASP A 816 -8.89 -17.30 -8.13
CA ASP A 816 -8.74 -18.14 -6.94
C ASP A 816 -9.88 -19.16 -6.88
N PHE A 817 -9.58 -20.29 -6.28
CA PHE A 817 -10.56 -21.31 -6.02
C PHE A 817 -10.29 -22.07 -4.73
N LEU A 818 -11.35 -22.61 -4.16
CA LEU A 818 -11.35 -23.50 -3.02
C LEU A 818 -12.37 -24.61 -3.29
N TYR A 819 -11.91 -25.87 -3.27
CA TYR A 819 -12.77 -27.01 -3.59
C TYR A 819 -12.60 -28.11 -2.54
N GLU A 820 -13.70 -28.44 -1.88
CA GLU A 820 -13.79 -29.63 -1.02
C GLU A 820 -14.00 -30.85 -1.88
N LEU A 821 -13.02 -31.77 -1.89
CA LEU A 821 -13.04 -32.97 -2.70
C LEU A 821 -14.06 -33.98 -2.14
N PRO A 822 -15.09 -34.37 -2.89
CA PRO A 822 -16.14 -35.28 -2.41
C PRO A 822 -15.72 -36.76 -2.42
N LEU A 823 -14.45 -37.07 -2.08
CA LEU A 823 -13.89 -38.41 -2.19
C LEU A 823 -14.66 -39.46 -1.37
N ALA A 824 -15.05 -39.13 -0.12
CA ALA A 824 -15.85 -40.01 0.72
C ALA A 824 -17.24 -40.26 0.14
N ARG A 825 -17.83 -39.27 -0.57
CA ARG A 825 -19.13 -39.42 -1.24
C ARG A 825 -19.01 -40.29 -2.48
N LEU A 826 -17.95 -40.10 -3.28
CA LEU A 826 -17.67 -40.89 -4.49
C LEU A 826 -17.36 -42.35 -4.15
N ALA A 827 -16.75 -42.63 -2.99
CA ALA A 827 -16.44 -43.96 -2.47
C ALA A 827 -17.61 -44.56 -1.67
N GLY A 828 -18.86 -44.11 -1.86
CA GLY A 828 -20.04 -44.70 -1.21
C GLY A 828 -20.21 -44.34 0.27
N ARG A 829 -19.62 -43.23 0.74
CA ARG A 829 -19.69 -42.76 2.13
C ARG A 829 -19.18 -43.81 3.15
N PRO A 830 -17.93 -44.27 3.07
CA PRO A 830 -17.38 -45.30 3.95
C PRO A 830 -17.45 -44.85 5.44
N ALA A 831 -17.64 -45.80 6.34
CA ALA A 831 -17.63 -45.57 7.77
C ALA A 831 -16.23 -45.76 8.38
N GLY A 832 -16.04 -45.32 9.61
CA GLY A 832 -14.81 -45.58 10.41
C GLY A 832 -13.54 -45.04 9.73
N GLY A 833 -12.51 -45.87 9.59
CA GLY A 833 -11.21 -45.52 9.01
C GLY A 833 -11.29 -45.07 7.56
N GLY A 834 -12.23 -45.59 6.77
CA GLY A 834 -12.46 -45.14 5.38
C GLY A 834 -12.92 -43.70 5.30
N ARG A 835 -13.81 -43.27 6.20
CA ARG A 835 -14.22 -41.87 6.32
C ARG A 835 -13.06 -40.96 6.76
N LEU A 836 -12.23 -41.43 7.67
CA LEU A 836 -11.05 -40.70 8.13
C LEU A 836 -10.04 -40.48 6.99
N LEU A 837 -9.86 -41.48 6.10
CA LEU A 837 -8.91 -41.41 4.98
C LEU A 837 -9.45 -40.58 3.82
N LEU A 838 -10.71 -40.77 3.43
CA LEU A 838 -11.30 -40.17 2.23
C LEU A 838 -12.09 -38.89 2.46
N GLY A 839 -12.53 -38.57 3.68
CA GLY A 839 -13.24 -37.34 4.04
C GLY A 839 -12.29 -36.17 4.27
N GLY A 840 -12.78 -34.93 4.19
CA GLY A 840 -12.07 -33.71 4.63
C GLY A 840 -10.89 -33.28 3.74
N TRP A 841 -10.76 -33.78 2.52
CA TRP A 841 -9.76 -33.30 1.58
C TRP A 841 -10.24 -32.03 0.88
N GLN A 842 -9.33 -31.09 0.71
CA GLN A 842 -9.59 -29.78 0.13
C GLN A 842 -8.41 -29.37 -0.76
N VAL A 843 -8.70 -28.82 -1.93
CA VAL A 843 -7.72 -28.18 -2.81
C VAL A 843 -8.08 -26.73 -2.94
N SER A 844 -7.09 -25.84 -2.82
CA SER A 844 -7.24 -24.43 -3.10
C SER A 844 -6.07 -23.92 -3.95
N GLY A 845 -6.27 -22.81 -4.67
CA GLY A 845 -5.22 -22.26 -5.47
C GLY A 845 -5.47 -20.83 -5.91
N ILE A 846 -4.37 -20.19 -6.35
CA ILE A 846 -4.36 -18.86 -6.95
C ILE A 846 -3.56 -18.93 -8.25
N LEU A 847 -4.17 -18.55 -9.36
CA LEU A 847 -3.50 -18.35 -10.64
C LEU A 847 -3.40 -16.85 -10.92
N THR A 848 -2.21 -16.40 -11.23
CA THR A 848 -1.91 -15.02 -11.66
C THR A 848 -1.32 -15.06 -13.06
N ALA A 849 -1.76 -14.18 -13.94
CA ALA A 849 -1.14 -13.96 -15.24
C ALA A 849 -1.22 -12.46 -15.61
N GLU A 850 -0.07 -11.86 -15.92
CA GLU A 850 0.01 -10.43 -16.22
C GLU A 850 1.06 -10.14 -17.31
N THR A 851 0.82 -9.07 -18.05
CA THR A 851 1.83 -8.54 -18.98
C THR A 851 2.97 -7.88 -18.19
N GLY A 852 4.16 -7.85 -18.80
CA GLY A 852 5.32 -7.26 -18.15
C GLY A 852 5.15 -5.77 -17.81
N PRO A 853 5.71 -5.31 -16.69
CA PRO A 853 5.73 -3.90 -16.33
C PRO A 853 6.59 -3.08 -17.31
N ALA A 854 6.37 -1.78 -17.31
CA ALA A 854 7.17 -0.85 -18.09
C ALA A 854 8.60 -0.76 -17.54
N ILE A 855 9.60 -0.68 -18.44
CA ILE A 855 11.02 -0.56 -18.11
C ILE A 855 11.60 0.74 -18.63
N ASN A 856 12.42 1.40 -17.81
CA ASN A 856 13.16 2.61 -18.15
C ASN A 856 14.64 2.29 -18.35
N ILE A 857 15.20 2.66 -19.50
CA ILE A 857 16.65 2.54 -19.75
C ILE A 857 17.32 3.82 -19.29
N THR A 858 18.44 3.68 -18.58
CA THR A 858 19.18 4.80 -18.02
C THR A 858 20.62 4.86 -18.53
N GLN A 859 21.16 6.07 -18.52
CA GLN A 859 22.58 6.35 -18.74
C GLN A 859 23.14 7.05 -17.49
N SER A 860 24.28 6.62 -17.02
CA SER A 860 24.93 7.23 -15.85
C SER A 860 25.55 8.57 -16.22
N THR A 861 25.07 9.65 -15.63
CA THR A 861 25.56 11.03 -15.81
C THR A 861 25.38 11.80 -14.51
N THR A 862 25.83 13.06 -14.46
CA THR A 862 25.51 13.95 -13.32
C THR A 862 24.04 14.35 -13.28
N TYR A 863 23.32 14.21 -14.39
CA TYR A 863 21.86 14.40 -14.44
C TYR A 863 21.17 13.08 -14.10
N GLU A 864 20.37 13.07 -13.06
CA GLU A 864 19.51 11.93 -12.75
C GLU A 864 18.51 11.67 -13.87
N SER A 865 18.01 10.46 -13.98
CA SER A 865 17.04 10.04 -15.00
C SER A 865 17.49 10.22 -16.46
N SER A 866 18.79 10.44 -16.72
CA SER A 866 19.31 10.49 -18.09
C SER A 866 19.04 9.18 -18.83
N ARG A 867 18.59 9.30 -20.07
CA ARG A 867 18.32 8.16 -20.95
C ARG A 867 19.23 8.21 -22.17
N PRO A 868 19.56 7.04 -22.78
CA PRO A 868 20.29 6.98 -24.03
C PRO A 868 19.41 7.34 -25.24
N ASP A 869 20.00 7.35 -26.41
CA ASP A 869 19.26 7.41 -27.67
C ASP A 869 18.78 6.01 -28.08
N TYR A 870 17.59 5.96 -28.67
CA TYR A 870 17.15 4.82 -29.47
C TYR A 870 17.60 5.04 -30.92
N VAL A 871 18.42 4.12 -31.45
CA VAL A 871 19.03 4.23 -32.78
C VAL A 871 18.39 3.32 -33.83
N GLY A 872 17.34 2.60 -33.43
CA GLY A 872 16.57 1.72 -34.32
C GLY A 872 16.87 0.23 -34.10
N GLY A 873 16.16 -0.62 -34.87
CA GLY A 873 16.21 -2.08 -34.73
C GLY A 873 15.31 -2.61 -33.62
N SER A 874 15.27 -3.94 -33.44
CA SER A 874 14.53 -4.53 -32.33
C SER A 874 15.23 -4.24 -31.00
N PRO A 875 14.53 -3.64 -30.02
CA PRO A 875 15.09 -3.41 -28.68
C PRO A 875 15.22 -4.73 -27.88
N TYR A 876 14.64 -5.81 -28.35
CA TYR A 876 14.64 -7.11 -27.70
C TYR A 876 15.43 -8.13 -28.52
N LEU A 877 16.08 -9.07 -27.84
CA LEU A 877 16.74 -10.20 -28.44
C LEU A 877 15.81 -11.44 -28.40
N PRO A 878 15.87 -12.31 -29.42
CA PRO A 878 15.23 -13.60 -29.36
C PRO A 878 15.90 -14.49 -28.30
N ASP A 879 15.24 -15.56 -27.89
CA ASP A 879 15.78 -16.59 -26.98
C ASP A 879 16.29 -16.05 -25.63
N ALA A 880 15.69 -14.96 -25.17
CA ALA A 880 16.12 -14.24 -23.97
C ALA A 880 16.16 -15.11 -22.70
N GLU A 881 15.26 -16.09 -22.59
CA GLU A 881 15.18 -16.98 -21.42
C GLU A 881 16.36 -17.97 -21.38
N SER A 882 16.85 -18.45 -22.52
CA SER A 882 17.97 -19.37 -22.63
C SER A 882 19.32 -18.66 -22.52
N THR A 883 19.43 -17.49 -23.15
CA THR A 883 20.67 -16.67 -23.15
C THR A 883 20.80 -15.78 -21.94
N LEU A 884 19.71 -15.56 -21.20
CA LEU A 884 19.57 -14.56 -20.13
C LEU A 884 19.77 -13.12 -20.63
N GLN A 885 19.81 -12.87 -21.94
CA GLN A 885 20.02 -11.55 -22.53
C GLN A 885 18.74 -11.09 -23.22
N TYR A 886 18.04 -10.13 -22.63
CA TYR A 886 16.73 -9.68 -23.08
C TYR A 886 16.78 -8.43 -23.96
N LEU A 887 17.52 -7.39 -23.52
CA LEU A 887 17.62 -6.15 -24.30
C LEU A 887 18.81 -6.19 -25.25
N ASN A 888 18.55 -5.69 -26.45
CA ASN A 888 19.53 -5.57 -27.51
C ASN A 888 20.32 -4.26 -27.37
N ARG A 889 21.58 -4.36 -26.96
CA ARG A 889 22.44 -3.19 -26.77
C ARG A 889 22.61 -2.35 -28.05
N SER A 890 22.64 -2.99 -29.23
CA SER A 890 22.85 -2.29 -30.51
C SER A 890 21.70 -1.37 -30.92
N ALA A 891 20.52 -1.53 -30.31
CA ALA A 891 19.38 -0.65 -30.53
C ALA A 891 19.51 0.72 -29.80
N PHE A 892 20.55 0.92 -29.00
CA PHE A 892 20.73 2.09 -28.15
C PHE A 892 22.14 2.65 -28.26
N ALA A 893 22.26 3.97 -28.20
CA ALA A 893 23.54 4.68 -28.14
C ALA A 893 23.57 5.63 -26.94
N LYS A 894 24.75 5.75 -26.34
CA LYS A 894 24.96 6.75 -25.27
C LYS A 894 24.89 8.16 -25.85
N VAL A 895 24.22 9.07 -25.14
CA VAL A 895 24.35 10.50 -25.40
C VAL A 895 25.76 10.93 -24.96
N PRO A 896 26.52 11.68 -25.78
CA PRO A 896 27.83 12.17 -25.38
C PRO A 896 27.79 13.01 -24.11
N ILE A 897 28.86 12.94 -23.33
CA ILE A 897 28.99 13.69 -22.06
C ILE A 897 29.75 15.00 -22.37
N GLY A 898 29.19 16.09 -21.88
CA GLY A 898 29.77 17.43 -21.94
C GLY A 898 30.41 17.88 -20.63
N GLY A 899 30.34 19.16 -20.36
CA GLY A 899 30.94 19.78 -19.17
C GLY A 899 30.31 19.26 -17.87
N GLY A 900 31.16 19.09 -16.86
CA GLY A 900 30.72 18.64 -15.52
C GLY A 900 30.12 17.25 -15.45
N GLY A 901 30.30 16.41 -16.46
CA GLY A 901 29.71 15.07 -16.52
C GLY A 901 28.24 15.05 -16.91
N ALA A 902 27.71 16.15 -17.42
CA ALA A 902 26.33 16.27 -17.91
C ALA A 902 26.20 15.71 -19.35
N PRO A 903 25.05 15.11 -19.73
CA PRO A 903 24.79 14.74 -21.12
C PRO A 903 24.58 16.03 -21.94
N ILE A 904 25.15 16.13 -23.15
CA ILE A 904 25.05 17.35 -23.99
C ILE A 904 23.61 17.69 -24.41
N ARG A 905 22.70 16.73 -24.33
CA ARG A 905 21.25 16.84 -24.59
C ARG A 905 20.50 15.71 -23.92
N PRO A 906 19.17 15.80 -23.84
CA PRO A 906 18.33 14.64 -23.47
C PRO A 906 18.45 13.52 -24.51
N GLY A 907 18.40 12.27 -24.08
CA GLY A 907 18.33 11.09 -24.97
C GLY A 907 16.94 10.92 -25.58
N SER A 908 16.88 10.29 -26.74
CA SER A 908 15.69 10.20 -27.57
C SER A 908 14.72 9.10 -27.14
N ILE A 909 15.13 8.09 -26.36
CA ILE A 909 14.21 7.05 -25.91
C ILE A 909 13.18 7.62 -24.92
N GLY A 910 11.91 7.31 -25.16
CA GLY A 910 10.82 7.70 -24.26
C GLY A 910 10.95 7.03 -22.87
N ARG A 911 10.43 7.72 -21.85
CA ARG A 911 10.36 7.15 -20.50
C ARG A 911 9.46 5.90 -20.50
N ASN A 912 9.93 4.80 -19.89
CA ASN A 912 9.19 3.55 -19.78
C ASN A 912 8.66 3.02 -21.14
N ALA A 913 9.38 3.27 -22.22
CA ALA A 913 8.98 2.90 -23.57
C ALA A 913 8.99 1.39 -23.82
N LEU A 914 9.72 0.64 -23.00
CA LEU A 914 9.87 -0.80 -23.13
C LEU A 914 9.08 -1.57 -22.08
N ARG A 915 8.94 -2.89 -22.29
CA ARG A 915 8.27 -3.80 -21.38
C ARG A 915 9.21 -4.93 -20.94
N ALA A 916 9.10 -5.34 -19.69
CA ALA A 916 9.68 -6.60 -19.21
C ALA A 916 8.88 -7.79 -19.74
N LEU A 917 9.37 -9.01 -19.50
CA LEU A 917 8.59 -10.22 -19.75
C LEU A 917 7.33 -10.24 -18.88
N GLY A 918 6.29 -10.91 -19.38
CA GLY A 918 5.10 -11.18 -18.61
C GLY A 918 5.38 -12.10 -17.41
N TYR A 919 4.45 -12.17 -16.52
CA TYR A 919 4.48 -13.01 -15.32
C TYR A 919 3.25 -13.92 -15.30
N TRP A 920 3.46 -15.21 -15.00
CA TRP A 920 2.37 -16.07 -14.59
C TRP A 920 2.82 -17.04 -13.50
N ASN A 921 1.91 -17.37 -12.60
CA ASN A 921 2.19 -18.19 -11.45
C ASN A 921 0.95 -18.94 -10.99
N LEU A 922 1.10 -20.20 -10.65
CA LEU A 922 0.07 -21.02 -10.03
C LEU A 922 0.55 -21.50 -8.67
N ASP A 923 -0.12 -21.00 -7.63
CA ASP A 923 0.05 -21.47 -6.26
C ASP A 923 -1.08 -22.43 -5.91
N LEU A 924 -0.74 -23.58 -5.37
CA LEU A 924 -1.70 -24.62 -4.99
C LEU A 924 -1.54 -25.01 -3.54
N ALA A 925 -2.63 -25.40 -2.91
CA ALA A 925 -2.62 -26.01 -1.59
C ALA A 925 -3.48 -27.28 -1.57
N LEU A 926 -2.96 -28.31 -0.91
CA LEU A 926 -3.70 -29.53 -0.60
C LEU A 926 -3.81 -29.64 0.92
N ALA A 927 -5.03 -29.66 1.42
CA ALA A 927 -5.32 -29.75 2.85
C ALA A 927 -6.11 -31.00 3.20
N LYS A 928 -5.82 -31.55 4.37
CA LYS A 928 -6.55 -32.64 5.01
C LYS A 928 -7.07 -32.16 6.35
N ASN A 929 -8.39 -32.18 6.52
CA ASN A 929 -9.09 -31.82 7.73
C ASN A 929 -9.50 -33.06 8.51
N PHE A 930 -9.08 -33.13 9.77
CA PHE A 930 -9.47 -34.16 10.73
C PHE A 930 -10.39 -33.50 11.75
N GLN A 931 -11.61 -34.03 11.86
CA GLN A 931 -12.58 -33.55 12.84
C GLN A 931 -12.58 -34.50 14.05
N PHE A 932 -12.35 -33.96 15.25
CA PHE A 932 -12.40 -34.68 16.51
C PHE A 932 -13.56 -34.16 17.38
N GLY A 933 -14.63 -34.95 17.47
CA GLY A 933 -15.88 -34.48 18.05
C GLY A 933 -16.49 -33.33 17.24
N GLU A 934 -17.28 -32.47 17.92
CA GLU A 934 -17.94 -31.35 17.26
C GLU A 934 -17.11 -30.07 17.23
N ARG A 935 -16.11 -29.94 18.11
CA ARG A 935 -15.38 -28.70 18.36
C ARG A 935 -13.96 -28.66 17.78
N TRP A 936 -13.22 -29.76 17.82
CA TRP A 936 -11.80 -29.78 17.47
C TRP A 936 -11.56 -30.12 16.01
N ARG A 937 -10.82 -29.30 15.30
CA ARG A 937 -10.41 -29.56 13.93
C ARG A 937 -8.89 -29.43 13.82
N LEU A 938 -8.22 -30.50 13.38
CA LEU A 938 -6.82 -30.43 12.94
C LEU A 938 -6.77 -30.40 11.43
N GLN A 939 -6.15 -29.37 10.87
CA GLN A 939 -5.82 -29.28 9.48
C GLN A 939 -4.32 -29.50 9.29
N VAL A 940 -3.96 -30.43 8.39
CA VAL A 940 -2.60 -30.58 7.87
C VAL A 940 -2.63 -30.20 6.40
N ARG A 941 -1.74 -29.30 5.98
CA ARG A 941 -1.78 -28.70 4.64
C ARG A 941 -0.38 -28.56 4.06
N GLY A 942 -0.24 -28.86 2.77
CA GLY A 942 0.93 -28.54 1.98
C GLY A 942 0.62 -27.45 0.96
N ASP A 943 1.36 -26.35 1.00
CA ASP A 943 1.29 -25.27 0.00
C ASP A 943 2.46 -25.39 -0.97
N LEU A 944 2.17 -25.31 -2.26
CA LEU A 944 3.12 -25.33 -3.35
C LEU A 944 3.10 -23.98 -4.04
N PHE A 945 4.01 -23.10 -3.67
CA PHE A 945 4.19 -21.80 -4.34
C PHE A 945 4.97 -22.02 -5.62
N ASN A 946 4.54 -21.41 -6.72
CA ASN A 946 5.03 -21.67 -8.06
C ASN A 946 5.02 -23.19 -8.34
N SER A 947 3.84 -23.80 -8.21
CA SER A 947 3.66 -25.25 -8.22
C SER A 947 4.24 -25.93 -9.47
N LEU A 948 4.20 -25.25 -10.61
CA LEU A 948 4.72 -25.73 -11.90
C LEU A 948 6.22 -25.43 -12.09
N ASN A 949 6.86 -24.75 -11.13
CA ASN A 949 8.26 -24.35 -11.16
C ASN A 949 8.63 -23.54 -12.42
N HIS A 950 7.71 -22.66 -12.86
CA HIS A 950 7.95 -21.77 -13.98
C HIS A 950 8.97 -20.68 -13.60
N THR A 951 9.95 -20.44 -14.45
CA THR A 951 10.96 -19.39 -14.22
C THR A 951 10.41 -18.04 -14.64
N ASN A 952 10.04 -17.20 -13.66
CA ASN A 952 9.57 -15.84 -13.90
C ASN A 952 10.73 -14.86 -13.69
N PHE A 953 11.32 -14.37 -14.76
CA PHE A 953 12.38 -13.36 -14.70
C PHE A 953 11.82 -12.01 -14.25
N SER A 954 12.52 -11.33 -13.31
CA SER A 954 12.02 -10.09 -12.69
C SER A 954 12.99 -8.92 -12.78
N GLY A 955 14.27 -9.13 -12.52
CA GLY A 955 15.27 -8.08 -12.62
C GLY A 955 15.89 -8.02 -14.02
N ILE A 956 16.04 -6.81 -14.56
CA ILE A 956 16.74 -6.55 -15.83
C ILE A 956 17.75 -5.44 -15.57
N SER A 957 18.99 -5.62 -16.02
CA SER A 957 20.01 -4.56 -15.98
C SER A 957 19.71 -3.51 -17.05
N THR A 958 19.17 -2.35 -16.66
CA THR A 958 18.71 -1.30 -17.58
C THR A 958 19.68 -0.13 -17.77
N GLY A 959 20.79 -0.08 -17.02
CA GLY A 959 21.83 0.92 -17.21
C GLY A 959 22.70 0.61 -18.42
N ILE A 960 22.67 1.44 -19.45
CA ILE A 960 23.45 1.23 -20.69
C ILE A 960 24.98 1.19 -20.42
N ASP A 961 25.42 1.76 -19.32
CA ASP A 961 26.84 1.76 -18.92
C ASP A 961 27.29 0.43 -18.33
N SER A 962 26.35 -0.40 -17.89
CA SER A 962 26.66 -1.72 -17.33
C SER A 962 27.12 -2.70 -18.40
N ALA A 963 28.16 -3.49 -18.11
CA ALA A 963 28.56 -4.61 -18.95
C ALA A 963 27.42 -5.66 -19.11
N ASN A 964 26.54 -5.75 -18.12
CA ASN A 964 25.37 -6.64 -18.10
C ASN A 964 24.08 -5.96 -18.63
N PHE A 965 24.19 -4.85 -19.37
CA PHE A 965 23.03 -4.19 -19.93
C PHE A 965 22.12 -5.18 -20.67
N GLY A 966 20.82 -5.14 -20.34
CA GLY A 966 19.81 -5.99 -20.96
C GLY A 966 19.72 -7.41 -20.40
N ARG A 967 20.61 -7.82 -19.49
CA ARG A 967 20.64 -9.16 -18.92
C ARG A 967 19.65 -9.29 -17.75
N PHE A 968 19.02 -10.45 -17.65
CA PHE A 968 18.26 -10.79 -16.44
C PHE A 968 19.20 -10.98 -15.25
N THR A 969 18.79 -10.47 -14.09
CA THR A 969 19.57 -10.48 -12.85
C THR A 969 18.89 -11.20 -11.69
N SER A 970 17.60 -11.44 -11.79
CA SER A 970 16.80 -12.11 -10.75
C SER A 970 15.54 -12.78 -11.30
N THR A 971 14.95 -13.65 -10.48
CA THR A 971 13.63 -14.26 -10.70
C THR A 971 12.71 -13.96 -9.53
N ARG A 972 11.39 -14.09 -9.73
CA ARG A 972 10.38 -13.95 -8.66
C ARG A 972 10.32 -15.15 -7.69
N GLY A 973 11.21 -16.11 -7.82
CA GLY A 973 11.34 -17.30 -6.96
C GLY A 973 11.09 -18.59 -7.70
N ALA A 974 11.83 -19.61 -7.30
CA ALA A 974 11.62 -21.00 -7.70
C ALA A 974 10.48 -21.62 -6.85
N ARG A 975 10.03 -22.82 -7.20
CA ARG A 975 9.02 -23.53 -6.43
C ARG A 975 9.46 -23.72 -4.97
N LEU A 976 8.55 -23.37 -4.05
CA LEU A 976 8.70 -23.60 -2.62
C LEU A 976 7.55 -24.47 -2.11
N VAL A 977 7.83 -25.37 -1.18
CA VAL A 977 6.81 -26.15 -0.47
C VAL A 977 6.79 -25.71 0.98
N GLN A 978 5.60 -25.45 1.51
CA GLN A 978 5.36 -25.10 2.91
C GLN A 978 4.43 -26.13 3.53
N PHE A 979 4.78 -26.62 4.69
CA PHE A 979 3.93 -27.48 5.49
C PHE A 979 3.27 -26.67 6.60
N ASN A 980 1.97 -26.88 6.76
CA ASN A 980 1.17 -26.18 7.75
C ASN A 980 0.45 -27.20 8.62
N ALA A 981 0.43 -26.96 9.91
CA ALA A 981 -0.44 -27.64 10.86
C ALA A 981 -1.25 -26.59 11.62
N ARG A 982 -2.56 -26.79 11.72
CA ARG A 982 -3.44 -25.89 12.46
C ARG A 982 -4.46 -26.69 13.26
N LEU A 983 -4.45 -26.48 14.57
CA LEU A 983 -5.47 -26.99 15.48
C LEU A 983 -6.42 -25.85 15.85
N SER A 984 -7.71 -26.04 15.65
CA SER A 984 -8.74 -25.04 15.99
C SER A 984 -9.88 -25.67 16.77
N PHE A 985 -10.51 -24.89 17.64
CA PHE A 985 -11.63 -25.32 18.49
C PHE A 985 -12.66 -24.19 18.67
#